data_ac0aa1bcc4320e93f5d5f5b3d8ff025c
#
_entry.id   ac0aa1bcc4320e93f5d5f5b3d8ff025c
#
_cell.length_a   1.000
_cell.length_b   1.000
_cell.length_c   1.000
_cell.angle_alpha   90.00
_cell.angle_beta   90.00
_cell.angle_gamma   90.00
#
_symmetry.space_group_name_H-M   'P 1'
#
loop_
_entity.id
_entity.type
_entity.pdbx_description
1 polymer ?
#
loop_
_entity_poly.entity_id
_entity_poly.type
_entity_poly.pdbx_seq_one_letter_code
_entity_poly.pdbx_strand_id
1 'polypeptide(L)'
;MTRLLSRPYPLGATVNKEGCNFSIHAPGNKDIKLALFADDGSYALHDLPNEYAGLRHTFIPDIKPGQKYGYLVSHKEEPLLISDPYAKSIDKALHYHPPYSPAKSFDMPKCIVIEDNFDWQDTDHPRIPREEMVLFETHVKGLTQLHPEVEDKLKGRYLGLASPEMLAFYEQQNINTLQLLPVAACMHEPHLLEMEKVNYWGYNPYLFMVPDPRYAEKDAVTELKTTIRELHKNGIEVILDVVYNHTAEGGEGPTIFNLKALDSRFYIKHGNHFANYTGCGNTVDLTYQPALNLVMDTLRYWVSEFKVDGFRFDLAATLGRQGDDYNPEAAFFKAVAQDPILRETKLIAEPWDIGPNGYQVGNFPFGWNECNDKLRDISRSFWRGDQGYLKEFATRLMGSRDIYSAANWPYKLTVNYITYHDGFTLQDLVSYKHKHNEANGEENRDGHGDNRSENYGIEGETENLMIIATREKQKRNLIASLLFAFGIPHILTADVLSHTQGGNNNAYCQDNETSWLNWGETERKQHFKTWMSQMVANRNQYMVPFIRAFSGENRNNNRIFWRRTDGRLMEHDDWNRLSSVALHLGIGKEGQELVYLINQTNATARFKLPNERKQEWVTICDTNVRNLNPGHAEGEVLLSPTSMVILHYQPKSDQS
;
A
#
# COMPACT_ATOMS: atom_id res chain seq x y z
N MET A 1 -17.17 43.41 16.07
CA MET A 1 -15.87 42.73 16.33
C MET A 1 -15.81 41.32 15.72
N THR A 2 -16.83 40.49 15.85
CA THR A 2 -16.88 39.12 15.29
C THR A 2 -16.62 38.99 13.78
N ARG A 3 -17.02 40.02 13.01
CA ARG A 3 -16.84 40.05 11.54
C ARG A 3 -15.36 40.15 11.09
N LEU A 4 -14.46 40.67 11.94
CA LEU A 4 -13.03 40.78 11.69
C LEU A 4 -12.24 39.53 12.01
N LEU A 5 -12.83 38.60 12.78
CA LEU A 5 -12.20 37.33 13.20
C LEU A 5 -12.55 36.19 12.22
N SER A 6 -13.65 36.31 11.45
CA SER A 6 -14.09 35.28 10.51
C SER A 6 -13.25 35.32 9.24
N ARG A 7 -12.72 34.17 8.82
CA ARG A 7 -11.82 34.03 7.66
C ARG A 7 -12.30 32.93 6.71
N PRO A 8 -12.12 33.10 5.38
CA PRO A 8 -12.46 32.05 4.41
C PRO A 8 -11.48 30.86 4.44
N TYR A 9 -10.26 31.05 4.93
CA TYR A 9 -9.20 30.02 5.05
C TYR A 9 -8.56 30.03 6.43
N PRO A 10 -8.04 28.83 6.88
CA PRO A 10 -8.18 27.51 6.25
C PRO A 10 -9.63 27.00 6.32
N LEU A 11 -9.97 26.03 5.44
CA LEU A 11 -11.23 25.31 5.49
C LEU A 11 -11.31 24.40 6.72
N GLY A 12 -12.53 24.04 7.12
CA GLY A 12 -12.78 23.29 8.33
C GLY A 12 -12.91 24.18 9.58
N ALA A 13 -12.78 23.55 10.74
CA ALA A 13 -12.79 24.21 12.04
C ALA A 13 -11.35 24.56 12.47
N THR A 14 -11.12 25.85 12.77
CA THR A 14 -9.82 26.35 13.23
C THR A 14 -10.00 27.11 14.54
N VAL A 15 -9.56 26.47 15.65
CA VAL A 15 -9.66 26.99 16.99
C VAL A 15 -8.49 27.93 17.34
N ASN A 16 -8.77 28.96 18.13
CA ASN A 16 -7.79 29.82 18.76
C ASN A 16 -8.25 30.22 20.17
N LYS A 17 -7.49 31.08 20.87
CA LYS A 17 -7.81 31.51 22.23
C LYS A 17 -9.16 32.25 22.37
N GLU A 18 -9.68 32.82 21.31
CA GLU A 18 -10.89 33.65 21.31
C GLU A 18 -12.14 32.86 20.90
N GLY A 19 -11.97 31.66 20.26
CA GLY A 19 -13.05 30.83 19.76
C GLY A 19 -12.63 29.99 18.55
N CYS A 20 -13.58 29.72 17.64
CA CYS A 20 -13.31 28.88 16.47
C CYS A 20 -13.85 29.52 15.19
N ASN A 21 -13.04 29.51 14.13
CA ASN A 21 -13.45 29.84 12.79
C ASN A 21 -13.91 28.56 12.08
N PHE A 22 -15.09 28.62 11.47
CA PHE A 22 -15.65 27.54 10.66
C PHE A 22 -15.77 28.02 9.21
N SER A 23 -15.22 27.26 8.28
CA SER A 23 -15.26 27.58 6.86
C SER A 23 -15.50 26.33 6.02
N ILE A 24 -16.43 26.40 5.06
CA ILE A 24 -16.85 25.29 4.21
C ILE A 24 -17.08 25.74 2.77
N HIS A 25 -16.72 24.91 1.79
CA HIS A 25 -17.06 25.12 0.39
C HIS A 25 -18.51 24.69 0.13
N ALA A 26 -19.38 25.65 -0.12
CA ALA A 26 -20.82 25.44 -0.31
C ALA A 26 -21.45 26.47 -1.28
N PRO A 27 -21.01 26.52 -2.55
CA PRO A 27 -21.37 27.60 -3.48
C PRO A 27 -22.87 27.66 -3.83
N GLY A 28 -23.54 26.49 -3.81
CA GLY A 28 -24.98 26.38 -4.10
C GLY A 28 -25.90 26.47 -2.88
N ASN A 29 -25.35 26.38 -1.66
CA ASN A 29 -26.12 26.27 -0.43
C ASN A 29 -26.13 27.59 0.35
N LYS A 30 -27.04 28.51 -0.04
CA LYS A 30 -27.15 29.85 0.60
C LYS A 30 -27.62 29.79 2.05
N ASP A 31 -28.41 28.77 2.39
CA ASP A 31 -29.06 28.60 3.69
C ASP A 31 -28.36 27.57 4.59
N ILE A 32 -27.11 27.21 4.24
CA ILE A 32 -26.30 26.31 5.09
C ILE A 32 -26.10 26.90 6.48
N LYS A 33 -26.30 26.08 7.52
CA LYS A 33 -26.13 26.47 8.92
C LYS A 33 -25.08 25.58 9.60
N LEU A 34 -24.31 26.18 10.48
CA LEU A 34 -23.44 25.44 11.40
C LEU A 34 -24.30 24.95 12.57
N ALA A 35 -24.29 23.65 12.85
CA ALA A 35 -24.90 23.05 14.03
C ALA A 35 -23.80 22.74 15.05
N LEU A 36 -23.93 23.33 16.25
CA LEU A 36 -23.06 23.06 17.40
C LEU A 36 -23.84 22.21 18.41
N PHE A 37 -23.30 21.06 18.76
CA PHE A 37 -23.95 20.06 19.64
C PHE A 37 -23.46 20.19 21.09
N ALA A 38 -24.38 20.11 22.02
CA ALA A 38 -24.10 19.93 23.45
C ALA A 38 -23.97 18.44 23.81
N ASP A 39 -23.48 18.15 25.01
CA ASP A 39 -23.29 16.76 25.48
C ASP A 39 -24.60 15.98 25.63
N ASP A 40 -25.70 16.64 25.87
CA ASP A 40 -27.06 16.06 25.95
C ASP A 40 -27.67 15.74 24.56
N GLY A 41 -26.93 16.04 23.48
CA GLY A 41 -27.37 15.86 22.08
C GLY A 41 -28.23 16.99 21.52
N SER A 42 -28.59 18.01 22.33
CA SER A 42 -29.21 19.24 21.83
C SER A 42 -28.23 20.02 20.95
N TYR A 43 -28.74 20.87 20.07
CA TYR A 43 -27.86 21.64 19.18
C TYR A 43 -28.38 23.09 18.96
N ALA A 44 -27.45 23.98 18.74
CA ALA A 44 -27.70 25.35 18.33
C ALA A 44 -27.29 25.57 16.87
N LEU A 45 -28.13 26.33 16.13
CA LEU A 45 -27.85 26.65 14.73
C LEU A 45 -27.26 28.06 14.64
N HIS A 46 -26.20 28.19 13.88
CA HIS A 46 -25.54 29.47 13.57
C HIS A 46 -25.47 29.69 12.08
N ASP A 47 -25.70 30.95 11.68
CA ASP A 47 -25.54 31.36 10.30
C ASP A 47 -24.08 31.46 9.89
N LEU A 48 -23.78 31.22 8.61
CA LEU A 48 -22.48 31.48 7.98
C LEU A 48 -22.64 32.71 7.06
N PRO A 49 -22.70 33.94 7.62
CA PRO A 49 -23.07 35.13 6.90
C PRO A 49 -22.01 35.64 5.94
N ASN A 50 -20.75 35.21 6.13
CA ASN A 50 -19.68 35.68 5.30
C ASN A 50 -19.47 34.74 4.12
N GLU A 51 -19.27 35.32 2.95
CA GLU A 51 -19.05 34.61 1.69
C GLU A 51 -17.83 35.13 0.97
N TYR A 52 -17.02 34.18 0.45
CA TYR A 52 -15.88 34.47 -0.40
C TYR A 52 -15.68 33.32 -1.41
N ALA A 53 -15.86 33.59 -2.70
CA ALA A 53 -15.63 32.65 -3.79
C ALA A 53 -16.28 31.26 -3.59
N GLY A 54 -17.53 31.21 -3.11
CA GLY A 54 -18.26 29.97 -2.82
C GLY A 54 -17.95 29.34 -1.46
N LEU A 55 -17.06 29.94 -0.68
CA LEU A 55 -16.84 29.57 0.71
C LEU A 55 -17.83 30.30 1.62
N ARG A 56 -18.40 29.55 2.57
CA ARG A 56 -19.25 30.11 3.63
C ARG A 56 -18.46 30.00 4.95
N HIS A 57 -18.40 31.10 5.72
CA HIS A 57 -17.62 31.09 6.94
C HIS A 57 -18.18 31.98 8.04
N THR A 58 -17.89 31.60 9.28
CA THR A 58 -18.24 32.35 10.48
C THR A 58 -17.22 32.14 11.58
N PHE A 59 -17.11 33.07 12.51
CA PHE A 59 -16.34 32.91 13.74
C PHE A 59 -17.29 32.85 14.92
N ILE A 60 -17.18 31.80 15.75
CA ILE A 60 -17.98 31.63 16.97
C ILE A 60 -17.06 31.82 18.16
N PRO A 61 -17.31 32.81 19.03
CA PRO A 61 -16.53 33.03 20.26
C PRO A 61 -16.65 31.86 21.25
N ASP A 62 -15.65 31.75 22.11
CA ASP A 62 -15.61 30.85 23.28
C ASP A 62 -15.69 29.34 22.97
N ILE A 63 -15.66 28.96 21.70
CA ILE A 63 -15.57 27.54 21.29
C ILE A 63 -14.18 27.01 21.64
N LYS A 64 -14.12 25.83 22.22
CA LYS A 64 -12.92 25.13 22.66
C LYS A 64 -12.75 23.78 21.93
N PRO A 65 -11.53 23.21 21.95
CA PRO A 65 -11.32 21.82 21.55
C PRO A 65 -12.30 20.87 22.28
N GLY A 66 -12.82 19.88 21.58
CA GLY A 66 -13.87 18.96 22.03
C GLY A 66 -15.29 19.35 21.59
N GLN A 67 -15.52 20.57 21.12
CA GLN A 67 -16.84 20.97 20.62
C GLN A 67 -17.25 20.11 19.41
N LYS A 68 -18.42 19.47 19.52
CA LYS A 68 -19.02 18.68 18.44
C LYS A 68 -19.79 19.61 17.48
N TYR A 69 -19.64 19.37 16.17
CA TYR A 69 -20.30 20.17 15.15
C TYR A 69 -20.64 19.37 13.89
N GLY A 70 -21.41 19.98 13.02
CA GLY A 70 -21.74 19.56 11.66
C GLY A 70 -22.41 20.69 10.89
N TYR A 71 -22.79 20.43 9.66
CA TYR A 71 -23.50 21.43 8.87
C TYR A 71 -24.89 20.94 8.49
N LEU A 72 -25.88 21.83 8.58
CA LEU A 72 -27.26 21.56 8.17
C LEU A 72 -27.50 22.20 6.80
N VAL A 73 -27.86 21.38 5.83
CA VAL A 73 -28.24 21.80 4.48
C VAL A 73 -29.68 21.41 4.17
N SER A 74 -30.33 22.10 3.24
CA SER A 74 -31.64 21.68 2.73
C SER A 74 -31.45 20.68 1.60
N HIS A 75 -31.98 19.47 1.75
CA HIS A 75 -32.00 18.46 0.72
C HIS A 75 -33.42 18.00 0.44
N LYS A 76 -33.93 18.23 -0.78
CA LYS A 76 -35.33 17.93 -1.15
C LYS A 76 -36.34 18.46 -0.13
N GLU A 77 -36.15 19.73 0.28
CA GLU A 77 -36.98 20.45 1.28
C GLU A 77 -36.87 19.90 2.74
N GLU A 78 -36.05 18.88 3.00
CA GLU A 78 -35.81 18.37 4.35
C GLU A 78 -34.43 18.78 4.86
N PRO A 79 -34.26 19.00 6.19
CA PRO A 79 -32.97 19.32 6.76
C PRO A 79 -32.09 18.06 6.79
N LEU A 80 -30.89 18.15 6.21
CA LEU A 80 -29.88 17.11 6.17
C LEU A 80 -28.64 17.56 6.95
N LEU A 81 -28.30 16.82 7.99
CA LEU A 81 -27.02 17.04 8.68
C LEU A 81 -25.91 16.35 7.89
N ILE A 82 -24.86 17.09 7.57
CA ILE A 82 -23.68 16.60 6.85
C ILE A 82 -22.42 16.83 7.67
N SER A 83 -21.42 15.98 7.44
CA SER A 83 -20.09 16.14 8.02
C SER A 83 -19.27 17.16 7.23
N ASP A 84 -18.36 17.83 7.92
CA ASP A 84 -17.36 18.70 7.30
C ASP A 84 -16.34 17.86 6.52
N PRO A 85 -16.14 18.04 5.22
CA PRO A 85 -15.11 17.34 4.46
C PRO A 85 -13.68 17.57 4.99
N TYR A 86 -13.46 18.69 5.71
CA TYR A 86 -12.21 19.07 6.36
C TYR A 86 -12.16 18.72 7.84
N ALA A 87 -13.10 17.91 8.34
CA ALA A 87 -13.04 17.38 9.71
C ALA A 87 -11.74 16.61 9.94
N LYS A 88 -11.17 16.75 11.13
CA LYS A 88 -9.93 16.09 11.56
C LYS A 88 -10.17 15.03 12.63
N SER A 89 -11.36 15.03 13.24
CA SER A 89 -11.80 14.06 14.24
C SER A 89 -13.32 13.94 14.23
N ILE A 90 -13.83 12.79 14.66
CA ILE A 90 -15.26 12.48 14.81
C ILE A 90 -15.50 11.77 16.13
N ASP A 91 -16.72 11.89 16.69
CA ASP A 91 -17.07 11.40 18.02
C ASP A 91 -17.32 9.88 18.08
N LYS A 92 -17.52 9.23 16.97
CA LYS A 92 -17.72 7.77 16.86
C LYS A 92 -17.47 7.28 15.43
N ALA A 93 -17.26 5.99 15.26
CA ALA A 93 -17.22 5.37 13.93
C ALA A 93 -18.57 5.52 13.22
N LEU A 94 -18.53 5.57 11.90
CA LEU A 94 -19.72 5.61 11.09
C LEU A 94 -20.41 4.25 11.05
N HIS A 95 -21.64 4.20 11.60
CA HIS A 95 -22.55 3.08 11.48
C HIS A 95 -23.74 3.50 10.62
N TYR A 96 -23.75 3.10 9.37
CA TYR A 96 -24.82 3.40 8.43
C TYR A 96 -25.77 2.21 8.32
N HIS A 97 -27.08 2.43 8.47
CA HIS A 97 -28.13 1.44 8.27
C HIS A 97 -29.10 1.90 7.21
N PRO A 98 -29.22 1.21 6.08
CA PRO A 98 -30.25 1.50 5.08
C PRO A 98 -31.67 1.15 5.60
N PRO A 99 -32.76 1.78 5.05
CA PRO A 99 -32.70 2.86 4.11
C PRO A 99 -32.28 4.19 4.76
N TYR A 100 -31.46 4.96 4.06
CA TYR A 100 -31.08 6.28 4.50
C TYR A 100 -32.26 7.27 4.40
N SER A 101 -32.48 8.09 5.41
CA SER A 101 -33.37 9.24 5.37
C SER A 101 -32.69 10.48 5.95
N PRO A 102 -33.07 11.71 5.54
CA PRO A 102 -32.49 12.93 6.12
C PRO A 102 -32.59 12.98 7.65
N ALA A 103 -33.69 12.50 8.24
CA ALA A 103 -33.85 12.42 9.70
C ALA A 103 -32.76 11.55 10.39
N LYS A 104 -32.36 10.46 9.77
CA LYS A 104 -31.26 9.59 10.27
C LYS A 104 -29.88 10.24 10.15
N SER A 105 -29.73 11.36 9.41
CA SER A 105 -28.45 12.07 9.34
C SER A 105 -28.02 12.61 10.71
N PHE A 106 -28.94 12.85 11.60
CA PHE A 106 -28.63 13.27 12.99
C PHE A 106 -28.02 12.14 13.84
N ASP A 107 -28.12 10.88 13.43
CA ASP A 107 -27.46 9.75 14.07
C ASP A 107 -26.02 9.56 13.59
N MET A 108 -25.63 10.27 12.54
CA MET A 108 -24.27 10.24 11.96
C MET A 108 -23.22 10.78 12.95
N PRO A 109 -21.95 10.39 12.80
CA PRO A 109 -20.86 10.96 13.59
C PRO A 109 -20.82 12.47 13.51
N LYS A 110 -20.55 13.12 14.64
CA LYS A 110 -20.33 14.56 14.71
C LYS A 110 -18.84 14.84 14.54
N CYS A 111 -18.52 15.87 13.77
CA CYS A 111 -17.16 16.37 13.69
C CYS A 111 -16.76 16.98 15.03
N ILE A 112 -15.49 16.89 15.41
CA ILE A 112 -14.95 17.45 16.66
C ILE A 112 -13.92 18.53 16.31
N VAL A 113 -14.04 19.69 16.97
CA VAL A 113 -13.00 20.73 16.95
C VAL A 113 -11.80 20.21 17.71
N ILE A 114 -10.65 20.12 17.07
CA ILE A 114 -9.40 19.72 17.71
C ILE A 114 -8.36 20.85 17.67
N GLU A 115 -7.45 20.85 18.63
CA GLU A 115 -6.24 21.64 18.63
C GLU A 115 -5.06 20.68 18.51
N ASP A 116 -4.15 20.98 17.61
CA ASP A 116 -2.94 20.15 17.46
C ASP A 116 -1.84 20.67 18.38
N ASN A 117 -1.56 19.91 19.41
CA ASN A 117 -0.51 20.18 20.38
C ASN A 117 0.27 18.89 20.73
N PHE A 118 0.32 17.94 19.80
CA PHE A 118 0.98 16.66 20.03
C PHE A 118 2.50 16.81 20.20
N ASP A 119 3.03 16.22 21.29
CA ASP A 119 4.46 16.23 21.57
C ASP A 119 5.18 15.10 20.81
N TRP A 120 5.90 15.47 19.79
CA TRP A 120 6.72 14.56 18.98
C TRP A 120 8.03 14.13 19.64
N GLN A 121 8.41 14.72 20.81
CA GLN A 121 9.63 14.38 21.57
C GLN A 121 10.90 14.42 20.70
N ASP A 122 11.02 15.45 19.88
CA ASP A 122 12.13 15.65 18.91
C ASP A 122 12.31 14.51 17.88
N THR A 123 11.31 13.63 17.73
CA THR A 123 11.35 12.57 16.73
C THR A 123 11.13 13.14 15.33
N ASP A 124 11.99 12.79 14.39
CA ASP A 124 11.89 13.16 12.97
C ASP A 124 11.74 11.91 12.08
N HIS A 125 11.52 12.14 10.78
CA HIS A 125 11.42 11.08 9.77
C HIS A 125 12.71 10.26 9.67
N PRO A 126 12.66 8.92 9.57
CA PRO A 126 13.86 8.08 9.39
C PRO A 126 14.60 8.33 8.08
N ARG A 127 13.90 8.79 7.01
CA ARG A 127 14.45 9.14 5.69
C ARG A 127 15.21 8.01 5.01
N ILE A 128 14.61 6.83 4.99
CA ILE A 128 15.20 5.63 4.37
C ILE A 128 15.35 5.84 2.86
N PRO A 129 16.53 5.63 2.26
CA PRO A 129 16.70 5.68 0.81
C PRO A 129 15.80 4.68 0.09
N ARG A 130 15.24 5.06 -1.07
CA ARG A 130 14.27 4.21 -1.79
C ARG A 130 14.81 2.81 -2.12
N GLU A 131 16.08 2.71 -2.46
CA GLU A 131 16.74 1.42 -2.75
C GLU A 131 16.92 0.52 -1.53
N GLU A 132 16.89 1.09 -0.32
CA GLU A 132 16.98 0.36 0.94
C GLU A 132 15.59 -0.03 1.50
N MET A 133 14.52 0.56 0.98
CA MET A 133 13.18 0.26 1.44
C MET A 133 12.84 -1.21 1.23
N VAL A 134 12.20 -1.78 2.25
CA VAL A 134 11.46 -3.04 2.19
C VAL A 134 10.08 -2.73 2.75
N LEU A 135 9.09 -2.67 1.86
CA LEU A 135 7.71 -2.36 2.22
C LEU A 135 7.03 -3.59 2.81
N PHE A 136 6.45 -3.46 4.00
CA PHE A 136 5.58 -4.45 4.60
C PHE A 136 4.16 -3.93 4.67
N GLU A 137 3.30 -4.50 3.84
CA GLU A 137 1.88 -4.18 3.83
C GLU A 137 1.17 -4.88 4.98
N THR A 138 0.37 -4.13 5.74
CA THR A 138 -0.38 -4.68 6.85
C THR A 138 -1.68 -3.91 7.14
N HIS A 139 -2.62 -4.61 7.76
CA HIS A 139 -3.86 -4.02 8.25
C HIS A 139 -3.74 -3.72 9.76
N VAL A 140 -4.16 -2.52 10.20
CA VAL A 140 -4.05 -2.09 11.61
C VAL A 140 -4.62 -3.14 12.57
N LYS A 141 -5.85 -3.62 12.30
CA LYS A 141 -6.50 -4.62 13.17
C LYS A 141 -5.90 -6.01 12.99
N GLY A 142 -5.78 -6.46 11.75
CA GLY A 142 -5.41 -7.84 11.45
C GLY A 142 -4.03 -8.24 11.95
N LEU A 143 -3.08 -7.31 11.99
CA LEU A 143 -1.72 -7.59 12.41
C LEU A 143 -1.64 -8.10 13.85
N THR A 144 -2.31 -7.45 14.78
CA THR A 144 -2.14 -7.72 16.22
C THR A 144 -3.34 -8.37 16.89
N GLN A 145 -4.48 -8.52 16.20
CA GLN A 145 -5.73 -9.01 16.79
C GLN A 145 -5.58 -10.36 17.49
N LEU A 146 -4.83 -11.28 16.91
CA LEU A 146 -4.55 -12.61 17.46
C LEU A 146 -3.14 -12.76 18.01
N HIS A 147 -2.39 -11.67 18.20
CA HIS A 147 -1.04 -11.75 18.71
C HIS A 147 -1.04 -12.24 20.17
N PRO A 148 -0.28 -13.31 20.50
CA PRO A 148 -0.37 -13.93 21.83
C PRO A 148 0.15 -13.03 22.95
N GLU A 149 1.15 -12.19 22.69
CA GLU A 149 1.90 -11.43 23.70
C GLU A 149 1.52 -9.95 23.77
N VAL A 150 0.91 -9.37 22.72
CA VAL A 150 0.43 -7.98 22.75
C VAL A 150 -0.68 -7.86 23.78
N GLU A 151 -0.65 -6.80 24.59
CA GLU A 151 -1.65 -6.52 25.61
C GLU A 151 -3.06 -6.42 24.99
N ASP A 152 -4.07 -7.09 25.56
CA ASP A 152 -5.41 -7.22 24.96
C ASP A 152 -6.07 -5.89 24.61
N LYS A 153 -5.84 -4.83 25.41
CA LYS A 153 -6.37 -3.49 25.11
C LYS A 153 -5.72 -2.82 23.89
N LEU A 154 -4.53 -3.30 23.43
CA LEU A 154 -3.81 -2.78 22.29
C LEU A 154 -4.06 -3.62 21.01
N LYS A 155 -4.57 -4.85 21.17
CA LYS A 155 -4.84 -5.74 20.03
C LYS A 155 -5.81 -5.12 19.04
N GLY A 156 -5.46 -5.18 17.75
CA GLY A 156 -6.28 -4.65 16.67
C GLY A 156 -6.37 -3.13 16.59
N ARG A 157 -5.50 -2.40 17.31
CA ARG A 157 -5.53 -0.93 17.42
C ARG A 157 -4.22 -0.30 16.99
N TYR A 158 -4.24 1.03 16.80
CA TYR A 158 -3.05 1.80 16.39
C TYR A 158 -1.88 1.55 17.33
N LEU A 159 -2.06 1.68 18.63
CA LEU A 159 -0.98 1.49 19.62
C LEU A 159 -0.40 0.08 19.61
N GLY A 160 -1.17 -0.92 19.20
CA GLY A 160 -0.69 -2.29 19.05
C GLY A 160 0.40 -2.43 18.01
N LEU A 161 0.39 -1.60 16.94
CA LEU A 161 1.40 -1.62 15.88
C LEU A 161 2.80 -1.26 16.38
N ALA A 162 2.90 -0.47 17.44
CA ALA A 162 4.16 -0.02 18.05
C ALA A 162 4.36 -0.58 19.45
N SER A 163 3.69 -1.69 19.80
CA SER A 163 3.95 -2.41 21.04
C SER A 163 5.39 -2.96 21.07
N PRO A 164 5.98 -3.19 22.25
CA PRO A 164 7.33 -3.73 22.36
C PRO A 164 7.52 -5.04 21.57
N GLU A 165 6.51 -5.92 21.59
CA GLU A 165 6.50 -7.20 20.89
C GLU A 165 6.55 -7.01 19.37
N MET A 166 5.79 -6.04 18.85
CA MET A 166 5.77 -5.73 17.42
C MET A 166 7.06 -5.04 16.98
N LEU A 167 7.62 -4.14 17.77
CA LEU A 167 8.93 -3.52 17.48
C LEU A 167 10.03 -4.58 17.41
N ALA A 168 10.04 -5.54 18.34
CA ALA A 168 10.98 -6.68 18.30
C ALA A 168 10.77 -7.56 17.05
N PHE A 169 9.52 -7.80 16.64
CA PHE A 169 9.21 -8.53 15.41
C PHE A 169 9.74 -7.80 14.17
N TYR A 170 9.55 -6.49 14.07
CA TYR A 170 10.04 -5.71 12.93
C TYR A 170 11.58 -5.73 12.86
N GLU A 171 12.26 -5.57 13.98
CA GLU A 171 13.72 -5.68 14.06
C GLU A 171 14.20 -7.07 13.61
N GLN A 172 13.60 -8.15 14.14
CA GLN A 172 13.94 -9.52 13.76
C GLN A 172 13.72 -9.79 12.28
N GLN A 173 12.73 -9.18 11.65
CA GLN A 173 12.43 -9.37 10.23
C GLN A 173 13.13 -8.37 9.32
N ASN A 174 13.96 -7.47 9.86
CA ASN A 174 14.63 -6.38 9.13
C ASN A 174 13.63 -5.49 8.37
N ILE A 175 12.46 -5.24 8.97
CA ILE A 175 11.41 -4.38 8.43
C ILE A 175 11.79 -2.93 8.72
N ASN A 176 11.80 -2.11 7.69
CA ASN A 176 12.12 -0.69 7.82
C ASN A 176 11.01 0.25 7.33
N THR A 177 9.97 -0.26 6.68
CA THR A 177 8.86 0.57 6.18
C THR A 177 7.55 -0.21 6.28
N LEU A 178 6.57 0.32 7.01
CA LEU A 178 5.22 -0.22 7.07
C LEU A 178 4.31 0.52 6.09
N GLN A 179 3.61 -0.20 5.24
CA GLN A 179 2.49 0.30 4.45
C GLN A 179 1.20 -0.14 5.13
N LEU A 180 0.46 0.82 5.68
CA LEU A 180 -0.81 0.56 6.34
C LEU A 180 -1.96 0.62 5.32
N LEU A 181 -2.81 -0.42 5.29
CA LEU A 181 -4.09 -0.34 4.60
C LEU A 181 -4.87 0.87 5.11
N PRO A 182 -5.94 1.34 4.39
CA PRO A 182 -6.56 2.62 4.69
C PRO A 182 -6.88 2.83 6.17
N VAL A 183 -6.36 3.92 6.72
CA VAL A 183 -6.58 4.33 8.12
C VAL A 183 -7.59 5.48 8.23
N ALA A 184 -8.02 6.05 7.12
CA ALA A 184 -9.02 7.10 7.11
C ALA A 184 -10.40 6.54 7.44
N ALA A 185 -11.24 7.35 8.12
CA ALA A 185 -12.59 6.97 8.47
C ALA A 185 -13.38 6.50 7.25
N CYS A 186 -13.89 5.29 7.29
CA CYS A 186 -14.58 4.66 6.18
C CYS A 186 -15.97 4.13 6.58
N MET A 187 -16.77 3.81 5.58
CA MET A 187 -18.12 3.26 5.71
C MET A 187 -18.13 1.79 5.29
N HIS A 188 -19.00 1.02 5.92
CA HIS A 188 -19.38 -0.31 5.43
C HIS A 188 -20.47 -0.15 4.37
N GLU A 189 -20.34 -0.85 3.26
CA GLU A 189 -21.31 -0.82 2.17
C GLU A 189 -22.67 -1.38 2.62
N PRO A 190 -23.79 -0.82 2.16
CA PRO A 190 -25.13 -1.29 2.55
C PRO A 190 -25.35 -2.77 2.34
N HIS A 191 -24.89 -3.33 1.22
CA HIS A 191 -25.03 -4.76 0.91
C HIS A 191 -24.24 -5.66 1.88
N LEU A 192 -23.10 -5.20 2.40
CA LEU A 192 -22.36 -5.95 3.43
C LEU A 192 -23.12 -5.98 4.75
N LEU A 193 -23.70 -4.85 5.15
CA LEU A 193 -24.49 -4.75 6.38
C LEU A 193 -25.76 -5.63 6.32
N GLU A 194 -26.39 -5.76 5.14
CA GLU A 194 -27.51 -6.66 4.90
C GLU A 194 -27.10 -8.15 5.07
N MET A 195 -25.83 -8.46 4.82
CA MET A 195 -25.24 -9.80 5.01
C MET A 195 -24.55 -9.96 6.39
N GLU A 196 -24.75 -9.02 7.32
CA GLU A 196 -24.08 -8.99 8.63
C GLU A 196 -22.54 -8.99 8.53
N LYS A 197 -22.01 -8.37 7.47
CA LYS A 197 -20.58 -8.21 7.20
C LYS A 197 -20.15 -6.75 7.28
N VAL A 198 -18.85 -6.53 7.32
CA VAL A 198 -18.24 -5.21 7.36
C VAL A 198 -17.15 -5.09 6.29
N ASN A 199 -16.91 -3.89 5.80
CA ASN A 199 -15.71 -3.62 5.01
C ASN A 199 -14.51 -3.63 5.96
N TYR A 200 -13.70 -4.68 5.86
CA TYR A 200 -12.52 -4.86 6.70
C TYR A 200 -11.32 -4.07 6.17
N TRP A 201 -11.12 -4.00 4.85
CA TRP A 201 -9.95 -3.35 4.28
C TRP A 201 -9.95 -1.82 4.41
N GLY A 202 -11.15 -1.19 4.37
CA GLY A 202 -11.27 0.26 4.52
C GLY A 202 -11.27 1.07 3.22
N TYR A 203 -11.31 0.45 2.03
CA TYR A 203 -11.35 1.15 0.74
C TYR A 203 -12.73 1.74 0.40
N ASN A 204 -13.38 2.38 1.36
CA ASN A 204 -14.66 3.09 1.17
C ASN A 204 -14.69 4.36 2.02
N PRO A 205 -13.89 5.39 1.67
CA PRO A 205 -13.63 6.53 2.54
C PRO A 205 -14.83 7.41 2.75
N TYR A 206 -15.04 7.80 4.00
CA TYR A 206 -16.05 8.75 4.44
C TYR A 206 -15.46 10.15 4.65
N LEU A 207 -14.34 10.27 5.36
CA LEU A 207 -13.61 11.51 5.61
C LEU A 207 -12.11 11.28 5.44
N PHE A 208 -11.47 12.07 4.60
CA PHE A 208 -10.08 11.84 4.18
C PHE A 208 -9.02 12.16 5.25
N MET A 209 -9.33 13.11 6.18
CA MET A 209 -8.38 13.60 7.19
C MET A 209 -8.57 12.97 8.57
N VAL A 210 -9.59 12.14 8.75
CA VAL A 210 -9.95 11.58 10.07
C VAL A 210 -9.36 10.18 10.20
N PRO A 211 -8.45 9.93 11.15
CA PRO A 211 -8.09 8.56 11.53
C PRO A 211 -9.33 7.80 12.02
N ASP A 212 -9.53 6.58 11.53
CA ASP A 212 -10.71 5.80 11.87
C ASP A 212 -10.74 5.46 13.37
N PRO A 213 -11.77 5.88 14.11
CA PRO A 213 -11.85 5.65 15.55
C PRO A 213 -12.05 4.17 15.92
N ARG A 214 -12.38 3.28 14.98
CA ARG A 214 -12.46 1.82 15.22
C ARG A 214 -11.13 1.22 15.64
N TYR A 215 -10.01 1.84 15.27
CA TYR A 215 -8.67 1.38 15.58
C TYR A 215 -8.06 2.07 16.80
N ALA A 216 -8.82 2.87 17.53
CA ALA A 216 -8.37 3.54 18.74
C ALA A 216 -9.05 3.00 20.01
N GLU A 217 -8.40 3.16 21.14
CA GLU A 217 -9.03 2.94 22.45
C GLU A 217 -9.83 4.17 22.88
N LYS A 218 -9.26 5.37 22.69
CA LYS A 218 -9.82 6.64 23.15
C LYS A 218 -9.82 7.73 22.09
N ASP A 219 -8.65 8.09 21.59
CA ASP A 219 -8.47 9.19 20.65
C ASP A 219 -7.60 8.77 19.48
N ALA A 220 -8.24 8.57 18.33
CA ALA A 220 -7.60 8.07 17.11
C ALA A 220 -6.46 8.98 16.63
N VAL A 221 -6.58 10.30 16.77
CA VAL A 221 -5.56 11.26 16.35
C VAL A 221 -4.29 11.09 17.18
N THR A 222 -4.43 11.14 18.50
CA THR A 222 -3.30 10.99 19.44
C THR A 222 -2.67 9.60 19.36
N GLU A 223 -3.49 8.55 19.27
CA GLU A 223 -2.99 7.18 19.22
C GLU A 223 -2.22 6.89 17.94
N LEU A 224 -2.71 7.32 16.76
CA LEU A 224 -1.97 7.14 15.50
C LEU A 224 -0.67 7.96 15.47
N LYS A 225 -0.69 9.22 15.95
CA LYS A 225 0.53 10.04 16.10
C LYS A 225 1.55 9.37 17.03
N THR A 226 1.09 8.81 18.16
CA THR A 226 1.93 8.07 19.11
C THR A 226 2.56 6.84 18.43
N THR A 227 1.76 6.08 17.70
CA THR A 227 2.23 4.91 16.95
C THR A 227 3.32 5.28 15.96
N ILE A 228 3.10 6.30 15.12
CA ILE A 228 4.08 6.76 14.12
C ILE A 228 5.36 7.26 14.82
N ARG A 229 5.23 8.02 15.91
CA ARG A 229 6.39 8.47 16.69
C ARG A 229 7.24 7.31 17.20
N GLU A 230 6.62 6.28 17.79
CA GLU A 230 7.38 5.13 18.31
C GLU A 230 7.98 4.27 17.18
N LEU A 231 7.31 4.14 16.02
CA LEU A 231 7.89 3.52 14.82
C LEU A 231 9.11 4.29 14.32
N HIS A 232 9.02 5.62 14.19
CA HIS A 232 10.13 6.46 13.77
C HIS A 232 11.35 6.38 14.70
N LYS A 233 11.13 6.36 16.03
CA LYS A 233 12.21 6.14 17.02
C LYS A 233 12.96 4.83 16.79
N ASN A 234 12.30 3.84 16.20
CA ASN A 234 12.89 2.53 15.87
C ASN A 234 13.34 2.45 14.40
N GLY A 235 13.43 3.59 13.69
CA GLY A 235 13.92 3.64 12.32
C GLY A 235 12.95 3.06 11.28
N ILE A 236 11.65 3.00 11.58
CA ILE A 236 10.61 2.45 10.70
C ILE A 236 9.77 3.58 10.14
N GLU A 237 9.72 3.70 8.81
CA GLU A 237 8.84 4.63 8.10
C GLU A 237 7.41 4.11 7.99
N VAL A 238 6.47 5.05 7.81
CA VAL A 238 5.05 4.75 7.62
C VAL A 238 4.55 5.32 6.30
N ILE A 239 4.06 4.44 5.44
CA ILE A 239 3.35 4.74 4.20
C ILE A 239 1.86 4.50 4.43
N LEU A 240 1.01 5.46 4.11
CA LEU A 240 -0.43 5.26 4.15
C LEU A 240 -0.98 4.86 2.78
N ASP A 241 -1.82 3.84 2.76
CA ASP A 241 -2.67 3.56 1.61
C ASP A 241 -3.85 4.52 1.61
N VAL A 242 -4.00 5.30 0.54
CA VAL A 242 -4.96 6.41 0.49
C VAL A 242 -5.91 6.28 -0.70
N VAL A 243 -7.18 6.52 -0.42
CA VAL A 243 -8.26 6.38 -1.38
C VAL A 243 -8.83 7.76 -1.67
N TYR A 244 -8.38 8.38 -2.77
CA TYR A 244 -8.88 9.68 -3.22
C TYR A 244 -9.59 9.61 -4.58
N ASN A 245 -9.70 8.40 -5.11
CA ASN A 245 -10.33 8.12 -6.38
C ASN A 245 -11.87 8.09 -6.29
N HIS A 246 -12.44 7.78 -5.12
CA HIS A 246 -13.88 7.74 -4.86
C HIS A 246 -14.20 8.05 -3.40
N THR A 247 -15.49 8.12 -3.08
CA THR A 247 -16.00 8.24 -1.71
C THR A 247 -17.14 7.25 -1.46
N ALA A 248 -17.42 7.01 -0.19
CA ALA A 248 -18.51 6.16 0.28
C ALA A 248 -19.91 6.64 -0.13
N GLU A 249 -20.06 7.80 -0.76
CA GLU A 249 -21.36 8.30 -1.23
C GLU A 249 -21.91 7.51 -2.43
N GLY A 250 -21.08 6.63 -3.05
CA GLY A 250 -21.51 5.75 -4.15
C GLY A 250 -22.03 6.48 -5.38
N GLY A 251 -22.86 5.84 -6.20
CA GLY A 251 -23.47 6.39 -7.40
C GLY A 251 -24.66 7.30 -7.13
N GLU A 252 -25.76 7.10 -7.88
CA GLU A 252 -26.99 7.93 -7.82
C GLU A 252 -27.93 7.57 -6.65
N GLY A 253 -27.48 6.64 -5.79
CA GLY A 253 -28.22 6.22 -4.61
C GLY A 253 -28.43 7.35 -3.58
N PRO A 254 -29.27 7.10 -2.57
CA PRO A 254 -29.66 8.09 -1.58
C PRO A 254 -28.54 8.42 -0.56
N THR A 255 -27.41 7.77 -0.63
CA THR A 255 -26.30 7.99 0.31
C THR A 255 -25.66 9.34 0.09
N ILE A 256 -25.80 10.23 1.08
CA ILE A 256 -25.26 11.59 1.06
C ILE A 256 -24.73 11.90 2.44
N PHE A 257 -23.42 12.20 2.52
CA PHE A 257 -22.74 12.50 3.77
C PHE A 257 -22.15 13.89 3.82
N ASN A 258 -21.61 14.38 2.69
CA ASN A 258 -20.93 15.65 2.62
C ASN A 258 -20.82 16.19 1.18
N LEU A 259 -19.94 15.65 0.32
CA LEU A 259 -19.57 16.25 -0.96
C LEU A 259 -20.74 16.34 -1.94
N LYS A 260 -21.59 15.31 -2.05
CA LYS A 260 -22.77 15.33 -2.91
C LYS A 260 -23.77 16.42 -2.52
N ALA A 261 -23.94 16.67 -1.21
CA ALA A 261 -24.84 17.71 -0.70
C ALA A 261 -24.28 19.12 -0.93
N LEU A 262 -22.97 19.28 -0.88
CA LEU A 262 -22.29 20.55 -1.04
C LEU A 262 -22.18 20.98 -2.50
N ASP A 263 -21.66 20.08 -3.34
CA ASP A 263 -21.49 20.34 -4.77
C ASP A 263 -21.23 19.05 -5.54
N SER A 264 -22.13 18.66 -6.40
CA SER A 264 -21.98 17.45 -7.19
C SER A 264 -20.82 17.46 -8.21
N ARG A 265 -20.19 18.64 -8.44
CA ARG A 265 -18.97 18.80 -9.26
C ARG A 265 -17.71 18.20 -8.62
N PHE A 266 -17.77 17.77 -7.37
CA PHE A 266 -16.71 16.97 -6.78
C PHE A 266 -16.48 15.63 -7.49
N TYR A 267 -17.43 15.21 -8.34
CA TYR A 267 -17.40 13.95 -9.06
C TYR A 267 -17.48 14.14 -10.56
N ILE A 268 -16.76 13.30 -11.31
CA ILE A 268 -16.86 13.22 -12.77
C ILE A 268 -18.27 12.76 -13.15
N LYS A 269 -18.86 13.45 -14.12
CA LYS A 269 -20.21 13.14 -14.62
C LYS A 269 -20.27 13.07 -16.14
N HIS A 270 -21.10 12.15 -16.64
CA HIS A 270 -21.56 12.07 -18.03
C HIS A 270 -23.05 12.42 -18.08
N GLY A 271 -23.35 13.68 -18.40
CA GLY A 271 -24.70 14.22 -18.26
C GLY A 271 -25.13 14.24 -16.79
N ASN A 272 -26.19 13.49 -16.46
CA ASN A 272 -26.67 13.39 -15.07
C ASN A 272 -26.09 12.21 -14.28
N HIS A 273 -25.30 11.35 -14.90
CA HIS A 273 -24.78 10.12 -14.28
C HIS A 273 -23.35 10.29 -13.78
N PHE A 274 -23.03 9.74 -12.62
CA PHE A 274 -21.68 9.70 -12.10
C PHE A 274 -20.83 8.71 -12.91
N ALA A 275 -19.61 9.12 -13.30
CA ALA A 275 -18.63 8.19 -13.86
C ALA A 275 -18.17 7.22 -12.78
N ASN A 276 -18.04 5.94 -13.16
CA ASN A 276 -17.64 4.87 -12.24
C ASN A 276 -16.37 4.17 -12.74
N TYR A 277 -15.23 4.90 -12.73
CA TYR A 277 -13.92 4.33 -13.10
C TYR A 277 -13.26 3.57 -11.94
N THR A 278 -13.92 3.50 -10.80
CA THR A 278 -13.42 2.91 -9.56
C THR A 278 -14.12 1.59 -9.19
N GLY A 279 -15.30 1.31 -9.76
CA GLY A 279 -16.15 0.20 -9.34
C GLY A 279 -17.04 0.51 -8.13
N CYS A 280 -16.81 1.66 -7.45
CA CYS A 280 -17.49 2.05 -6.21
C CYS A 280 -18.65 3.02 -6.41
N GLY A 281 -19.04 3.29 -7.66
CA GLY A 281 -20.22 4.08 -8.01
C GLY A 281 -19.97 5.55 -8.30
N ASN A 282 -18.82 6.10 -7.92
CA ASN A 282 -18.41 7.47 -8.27
C ASN A 282 -16.90 7.55 -8.56
N THR A 283 -16.48 8.66 -9.14
CA THR A 283 -15.07 8.99 -9.34
C THR A 283 -14.87 10.46 -9.00
N VAL A 284 -13.95 10.77 -8.10
CA VAL A 284 -13.64 12.16 -7.70
C VAL A 284 -12.99 12.90 -8.86
N ASP A 285 -13.45 14.13 -9.12
CA ASP A 285 -12.95 14.98 -10.20
C ASP A 285 -11.86 15.94 -9.71
N LEU A 286 -10.59 15.60 -9.91
CA LEU A 286 -9.47 16.48 -9.55
C LEU A 286 -9.21 17.60 -10.57
N THR A 287 -10.00 17.72 -11.63
CA THR A 287 -10.04 18.92 -12.48
C THR A 287 -10.86 20.03 -11.82
N TYR A 288 -11.76 19.66 -10.89
CA TYR A 288 -12.50 20.61 -10.08
C TYR A 288 -11.63 21.11 -8.93
N GLN A 289 -11.28 22.40 -8.95
CA GLN A 289 -10.34 22.99 -8.01
C GLN A 289 -10.64 22.71 -6.53
N PRO A 290 -11.88 22.77 -6.01
CA PRO A 290 -12.16 22.44 -4.62
C PRO A 290 -11.87 20.98 -4.25
N ALA A 291 -12.06 20.03 -5.17
CA ALA A 291 -11.70 18.64 -4.96
C ALA A 291 -10.17 18.47 -4.92
N LEU A 292 -9.45 19.10 -5.85
CA LEU A 292 -8.00 19.12 -5.84
C LEU A 292 -7.46 19.74 -4.54
N ASN A 293 -8.04 20.85 -4.09
CA ASN A 293 -7.64 21.51 -2.83
C ASN A 293 -7.84 20.56 -1.64
N LEU A 294 -9.01 19.90 -1.55
CA LEU A 294 -9.29 18.95 -0.47
C LEU A 294 -8.23 17.83 -0.41
N VAL A 295 -7.90 17.23 -1.55
CA VAL A 295 -6.89 16.15 -1.61
C VAL A 295 -5.49 16.68 -1.26
N MET A 296 -5.08 17.83 -1.81
CA MET A 296 -3.78 18.43 -1.52
C MET A 296 -3.64 18.83 -0.04
N ASP A 297 -4.68 19.41 0.55
CA ASP A 297 -4.69 19.79 1.96
C ASP A 297 -4.67 18.55 2.86
N THR A 298 -5.36 17.48 2.45
CA THR A 298 -5.33 16.19 3.15
C THR A 298 -3.93 15.58 3.16
N LEU A 299 -3.26 15.55 2.00
CA LEU A 299 -1.89 15.01 1.90
C LEU A 299 -0.92 15.81 2.77
N ARG A 300 -0.98 17.16 2.72
CA ARG A 300 -0.16 18.01 3.60
C ARG A 300 -0.46 17.76 5.08
N TYR A 301 -1.73 17.59 5.44
CA TYR A 301 -2.14 17.31 6.81
C TYR A 301 -1.53 16.00 7.33
N TRP A 302 -1.59 14.91 6.56
CA TRP A 302 -0.96 13.66 6.95
C TRP A 302 0.56 13.78 7.11
N VAL A 303 1.24 14.52 6.24
CA VAL A 303 2.68 14.72 6.34
C VAL A 303 3.06 15.65 7.49
N SER A 304 2.41 16.82 7.59
CA SER A 304 2.79 17.84 8.58
C SER A 304 2.41 17.47 9.99
N GLU A 305 1.19 16.90 10.18
CA GLU A 305 0.64 16.64 11.50
C GLU A 305 0.93 15.23 12.01
N PHE A 306 0.97 14.22 11.11
CA PHE A 306 1.22 12.83 11.48
C PHE A 306 2.64 12.36 11.15
N LYS A 307 3.44 13.19 10.48
CA LYS A 307 4.78 12.83 10.01
C LYS A 307 4.79 11.55 9.16
N VAL A 308 3.78 11.36 8.32
CA VAL A 308 3.71 10.24 7.38
C VAL A 308 4.82 10.39 6.33
N ASP A 309 5.54 9.31 6.02
CA ASP A 309 6.72 9.33 5.14
C ASP A 309 6.36 9.23 3.65
N GLY A 310 5.13 8.81 3.36
CA GLY A 310 4.66 8.70 1.99
C GLY A 310 3.27 8.09 1.88
N PHE A 311 2.87 7.86 0.64
CA PHE A 311 1.54 7.37 0.29
C PHE A 311 1.59 6.31 -0.80
N ARG A 312 0.74 5.30 -0.69
CA ARG A 312 0.32 4.43 -1.80
C ARG A 312 -1.08 4.88 -2.22
N PHE A 313 -1.24 5.26 -3.45
CA PHE A 313 -2.51 5.76 -3.99
C PHE A 313 -3.27 4.62 -4.66
N ASP A 314 -4.41 4.29 -4.09
CA ASP A 314 -5.37 3.35 -4.64
C ASP A 314 -5.90 3.85 -5.98
N LEU A 315 -5.99 2.96 -7.00
CA LEU A 315 -6.45 3.27 -8.35
C LEU A 315 -5.93 4.63 -8.88
N ALA A 316 -4.62 4.85 -8.77
CA ALA A 316 -4.00 6.16 -8.97
C ALA A 316 -4.17 6.73 -10.38
N ALA A 317 -4.51 5.91 -11.38
CA ALA A 317 -4.80 6.41 -12.73
C ALA A 317 -5.99 7.39 -12.75
N THR A 318 -6.97 7.23 -11.83
CA THR A 318 -8.10 8.16 -11.70
C THR A 318 -7.66 9.59 -11.37
N LEU A 319 -6.57 9.76 -10.62
CA LEU A 319 -6.07 11.07 -10.19
C LEU A 319 -5.52 11.91 -11.34
N GLY A 320 -5.17 11.25 -12.45
CA GLY A 320 -4.75 11.88 -13.70
C GLY A 320 -5.86 12.03 -14.73
N ARG A 321 -7.10 11.69 -14.40
CA ARG A 321 -8.19 11.74 -15.36
C ARG A 321 -8.60 13.17 -15.72
N GLN A 322 -8.84 13.38 -17.02
CA GLN A 322 -9.45 14.59 -17.60
C GLN A 322 -10.59 14.11 -18.50
N GLY A 323 -11.79 13.95 -17.92
CA GLY A 323 -12.87 13.18 -18.54
C GLY A 323 -12.51 11.70 -18.60
N ASP A 324 -12.63 11.09 -19.79
CA ASP A 324 -12.33 9.66 -19.99
C ASP A 324 -10.83 9.35 -20.17
N ASP A 325 -10.01 10.37 -20.41
CA ASP A 325 -8.60 10.18 -20.73
C ASP A 325 -7.70 10.35 -19.50
N TYR A 326 -6.62 9.57 -19.45
CA TYR A 326 -5.55 9.76 -18.48
C TYR A 326 -4.51 10.74 -19.05
N ASN A 327 -4.06 11.66 -18.18
CA ASN A 327 -3.01 12.61 -18.51
C ASN A 327 -1.92 12.63 -17.41
N PRO A 328 -0.68 12.20 -17.68
CA PRO A 328 0.43 12.27 -16.72
C PRO A 328 0.81 13.71 -16.33
N GLU A 329 0.37 14.70 -17.11
CA GLU A 329 0.55 16.14 -16.86
C GLU A 329 -0.67 16.78 -16.19
N ALA A 330 -1.58 15.99 -15.61
CA ALA A 330 -2.76 16.51 -14.92
C ALA A 330 -2.40 17.43 -13.74
N ALA A 331 -3.31 18.31 -13.39
CA ALA A 331 -3.12 19.32 -12.35
C ALA A 331 -2.67 18.73 -11.01
N PHE A 332 -3.21 17.58 -10.63
CA PHE A 332 -2.83 16.87 -9.40
C PHE A 332 -1.33 16.52 -9.37
N PHE A 333 -0.82 15.87 -10.41
CA PHE A 333 0.59 15.47 -10.46
C PHE A 333 1.54 16.68 -10.43
N LYS A 334 1.18 17.76 -11.12
CA LYS A 334 1.94 19.01 -11.10
C LYS A 334 1.90 19.68 -9.72
N ALA A 335 0.74 19.70 -9.09
CA ALA A 335 0.59 20.26 -7.75
C ALA A 335 1.44 19.51 -6.73
N VAL A 336 1.43 18.18 -6.74
CA VAL A 336 2.26 17.36 -5.88
C VAL A 336 3.76 17.58 -6.15
N ALA A 337 4.18 17.60 -7.41
CA ALA A 337 5.59 17.75 -7.79
C ALA A 337 6.21 19.09 -7.37
N GLN A 338 5.42 20.18 -7.37
CA GLN A 338 5.89 21.52 -6.96
C GLN A 338 5.74 21.79 -5.46
N ASP A 339 4.94 21.02 -4.75
CA ASP A 339 4.66 21.24 -3.34
C ASP A 339 5.90 20.96 -2.48
N PRO A 340 6.38 21.92 -1.66
CA PRO A 340 7.63 21.76 -0.90
C PRO A 340 7.56 20.66 0.16
N ILE A 341 6.36 20.28 0.63
CA ILE A 341 6.18 19.21 1.60
C ILE A 341 6.08 17.86 0.86
N LEU A 342 5.20 17.79 -0.15
CA LEU A 342 4.86 16.51 -0.79
C LEU A 342 5.95 15.97 -1.73
N ARG A 343 6.73 16.84 -2.38
CA ARG A 343 7.82 16.42 -3.29
C ARG A 343 8.93 15.61 -2.60
N GLU A 344 9.06 15.71 -1.27
CA GLU A 344 10.04 14.98 -0.47
C GLU A 344 9.51 13.64 0.03
N THR A 345 8.21 13.39 -0.10
CA THR A 345 7.55 12.15 0.34
C THR A 345 7.74 11.00 -0.68
N LYS A 346 7.47 9.80 -0.23
CA LYS A 346 7.44 8.61 -1.08
C LYS A 346 6.06 8.46 -1.69
N LEU A 347 5.99 8.53 -3.02
CA LEU A 347 4.74 8.46 -3.79
C LEU A 347 4.71 7.15 -4.55
N ILE A 348 3.75 6.29 -4.24
CA ILE A 348 3.57 4.97 -4.83
C ILE A 348 2.21 4.94 -5.52
N ALA A 349 2.18 4.65 -6.79
CA ALA A 349 0.95 4.53 -7.56
C ALA A 349 0.56 3.07 -7.76
N GLU A 350 -0.71 2.77 -7.55
CA GLU A 350 -1.36 1.67 -8.21
C GLU A 350 -1.74 2.15 -9.63
N PRO A 351 -1.00 1.72 -10.67
CA PRO A 351 -1.00 2.44 -11.94
C PRO A 351 -2.13 1.99 -12.89
N TRP A 352 -3.32 1.79 -12.37
CA TRP A 352 -4.52 1.44 -13.14
C TRP A 352 -5.81 1.95 -12.49
N ASP A 353 -6.89 1.85 -13.23
CA ASP A 353 -8.29 1.89 -12.82
C ASP A 353 -9.15 1.05 -13.79
N ILE A 354 -10.45 0.93 -13.55
CA ILE A 354 -11.32 0.10 -14.40
C ILE A 354 -11.99 0.85 -15.56
N GLY A 355 -11.70 2.13 -15.71
CA GLY A 355 -12.25 2.95 -16.80
C GLY A 355 -11.55 2.71 -18.15
N PRO A 356 -12.04 3.36 -19.22
CA PRO A 356 -11.39 3.31 -20.53
C PRO A 356 -9.92 3.76 -20.43
N ASN A 357 -9.01 3.02 -21.10
CA ASN A 357 -7.56 3.30 -21.04
C ASN A 357 -7.01 3.40 -19.60
N GLY A 358 -7.61 2.69 -18.65
CA GLY A 358 -7.25 2.80 -17.23
C GLY A 358 -5.90 2.18 -16.86
N TYR A 359 -5.34 1.25 -17.64
CA TYR A 359 -4.06 0.60 -17.38
C TYR A 359 -2.89 1.50 -17.80
N GLN A 360 -2.19 2.11 -16.83
CA GLN A 360 -1.18 3.16 -17.03
C GLN A 360 0.21 2.78 -16.49
N VAL A 361 0.53 1.50 -16.45
CA VAL A 361 1.85 1.00 -16.02
C VAL A 361 2.95 1.57 -16.91
N GLY A 362 3.92 2.24 -16.30
CA GLY A 362 5.03 2.93 -16.97
C GLY A 362 4.75 4.40 -17.36
N ASN A 363 3.52 4.89 -17.16
CA ASN A 363 3.09 6.22 -17.61
C ASN A 363 2.98 7.27 -16.50
N PHE A 364 3.33 6.95 -15.25
CA PHE A 364 3.30 7.93 -14.17
C PHE A 364 4.48 8.89 -14.22
N PRO A 365 4.30 10.15 -13.75
CA PRO A 365 5.34 11.19 -13.82
C PRO A 365 6.60 10.81 -13.03
N PHE A 366 7.65 11.58 -13.25
CA PHE A 366 8.88 11.49 -12.46
C PHE A 366 8.62 11.72 -10.97
N GLY A 367 9.34 10.98 -10.12
CA GLY A 367 9.19 11.03 -8.66
C GLY A 367 8.19 10.02 -8.10
N TRP A 368 7.34 9.42 -8.95
CA TRP A 368 6.41 8.36 -8.58
C TRP A 368 7.04 6.98 -8.76
N ASN A 369 6.90 6.12 -7.77
CA ASN A 369 7.12 4.68 -7.90
C ASN A 369 5.80 4.01 -8.31
N GLU A 370 5.86 2.92 -9.05
CA GLU A 370 4.66 2.22 -9.53
C GLU A 370 4.66 0.77 -9.07
N CYS A 371 3.49 0.27 -8.66
CA CYS A 371 3.27 -1.15 -8.41
C CYS A 371 3.47 -1.95 -9.71
N ASN A 372 4.35 -2.95 -9.69
CA ASN A 372 4.78 -3.71 -10.86
C ASN A 372 4.07 -5.07 -10.94
N ASP A 373 2.87 -5.08 -11.51
CA ASP A 373 2.08 -6.29 -11.75
C ASP A 373 2.77 -7.28 -12.70
N LYS A 374 3.62 -6.78 -13.62
CA LYS A 374 4.34 -7.64 -14.58
C LYS A 374 5.33 -8.56 -13.88
N LEU A 375 6.05 -8.07 -12.86
CA LEU A 375 6.95 -8.95 -12.09
C LEU A 375 6.15 -9.99 -11.33
N ARG A 376 5.04 -9.61 -10.69
CA ARG A 376 4.11 -10.53 -10.01
C ARG A 376 3.70 -11.67 -10.93
N ASP A 377 3.12 -11.32 -12.05
CA ASP A 377 2.49 -12.25 -12.96
C ASP A 377 3.49 -13.21 -13.59
N ILE A 378 4.63 -12.67 -14.02
CA ILE A 378 5.67 -13.49 -14.67
C ILE A 378 6.40 -14.37 -13.67
N SER A 379 6.68 -13.89 -12.45
CA SER A 379 7.29 -14.72 -11.42
C SER A 379 6.42 -15.90 -11.03
N ARG A 380 5.10 -15.66 -10.89
CA ARG A 380 4.12 -16.73 -10.60
C ARG A 380 4.09 -17.77 -11.73
N SER A 381 3.94 -17.34 -12.99
CA SER A 381 3.92 -18.24 -14.16
C SER A 381 5.24 -19.01 -14.31
N PHE A 382 6.38 -18.32 -14.16
CA PHE A 382 7.71 -18.92 -14.30
C PHE A 382 7.92 -20.05 -13.28
N TRP A 383 7.69 -19.77 -11.99
CA TRP A 383 7.90 -20.78 -10.94
C TRP A 383 6.81 -21.86 -10.88
N ARG A 384 5.62 -21.60 -11.43
CA ARG A 384 4.60 -22.63 -11.67
C ARG A 384 5.09 -23.69 -12.71
N GLY A 385 6.02 -23.31 -13.58
CA GLY A 385 6.60 -24.19 -14.60
C GLY A 385 6.08 -23.94 -16.01
N ASP A 386 5.38 -22.82 -16.24
CA ASP A 386 4.88 -22.43 -17.56
C ASP A 386 6.06 -22.19 -18.49
N GLN A 387 5.98 -22.71 -19.73
CA GLN A 387 7.07 -22.64 -20.70
C GLN A 387 7.09 -21.30 -21.44
N GLY A 388 8.29 -20.87 -21.88
CA GLY A 388 8.47 -19.67 -22.72
C GLY A 388 8.61 -18.35 -21.95
N TYR A 389 8.58 -18.37 -20.62
CA TYR A 389 8.65 -17.16 -19.78
C TYR A 389 10.06 -16.75 -19.36
N LEU A 390 11.12 -17.50 -19.70
CA LEU A 390 12.49 -17.23 -19.25
C LEU A 390 12.96 -15.82 -19.61
N LYS A 391 12.76 -15.38 -20.85
CA LYS A 391 13.17 -14.04 -21.31
C LYS A 391 12.47 -12.94 -20.53
N GLU A 392 11.16 -13.08 -20.37
CA GLU A 392 10.36 -12.07 -19.68
C GLU A 392 10.69 -12.04 -18.19
N PHE A 393 10.84 -13.21 -17.54
CA PHE A 393 11.29 -13.31 -16.15
C PHE A 393 12.66 -12.62 -15.95
N ALA A 394 13.62 -12.87 -16.83
CA ALA A 394 14.91 -12.20 -16.84
C ALA A 394 14.76 -10.65 -16.94
N THR A 395 13.88 -10.18 -17.82
CA THR A 395 13.60 -8.75 -17.98
C THR A 395 12.99 -8.15 -16.71
N ARG A 396 12.07 -8.87 -16.04
CA ARG A 396 11.44 -8.41 -14.79
C ARG A 396 12.46 -8.37 -13.65
N LEU A 397 13.33 -9.35 -13.50
CA LEU A 397 14.41 -9.33 -12.50
C LEU A 397 15.31 -8.10 -12.65
N MET A 398 15.56 -7.66 -13.86
CA MET A 398 16.36 -6.48 -14.18
C MET A 398 15.57 -5.15 -14.07
N GLY A 399 14.40 -5.14 -13.40
CA GLY A 399 13.61 -3.96 -13.09
C GLY A 399 12.73 -3.47 -14.24
N SER A 400 12.30 -4.36 -15.13
CA SER A 400 11.30 -4.06 -16.18
C SER A 400 11.67 -2.82 -17.03
N ARG A 401 12.94 -2.74 -17.43
CA ARG A 401 13.47 -1.57 -18.14
C ARG A 401 12.80 -1.28 -19.50
N ASP A 402 12.20 -2.29 -20.11
CA ASP A 402 11.37 -2.15 -21.31
C ASP A 402 10.12 -1.30 -21.09
N ILE A 403 9.65 -1.20 -19.85
CA ILE A 403 8.47 -0.43 -19.46
C ILE A 403 8.88 0.92 -18.83
N TYR A 404 9.85 0.90 -17.90
CA TYR A 404 10.15 2.03 -17.02
C TYR A 404 11.39 2.85 -17.43
N SER A 405 12.05 2.57 -18.53
CA SER A 405 13.17 3.36 -19.03
C SER A 405 12.74 4.28 -20.18
N ALA A 406 12.32 5.51 -19.86
CA ALA A 406 12.29 6.56 -20.87
C ALA A 406 13.73 7.02 -21.17
N ALA A 407 14.03 7.33 -22.46
CA ALA A 407 15.38 7.62 -22.96
C ALA A 407 16.11 8.77 -22.25
N ASN A 408 15.43 9.59 -21.46
CA ASN A 408 15.97 10.81 -20.85
C ASN A 408 15.86 10.85 -19.31
N TRP A 409 15.42 9.76 -18.63
CA TRP A 409 15.24 9.76 -17.20
C TRP A 409 16.18 8.78 -16.50
N PRO A 410 16.66 9.10 -15.28
CA PRO A 410 17.32 8.12 -14.45
C PRO A 410 16.41 6.91 -14.24
N TYR A 411 17.00 5.75 -14.01
CA TYR A 411 16.28 4.51 -13.76
C TYR A 411 15.23 4.68 -12.65
N LYS A 412 13.96 4.37 -12.98
CA LYS A 412 12.83 4.42 -12.04
C LYS A 412 12.78 3.12 -11.25
N LEU A 413 12.88 3.20 -9.93
CA LEU A 413 12.63 2.04 -9.07
C LEU A 413 11.13 1.75 -9.03
N THR A 414 10.76 0.51 -9.33
CA THR A 414 9.39 0.03 -9.23
C THR A 414 9.13 -0.58 -7.85
N VAL A 415 7.88 -0.59 -7.40
CA VAL A 415 7.46 -1.37 -6.23
C VAL A 415 7.08 -2.76 -6.73
N ASN A 416 7.94 -3.71 -6.47
CA ASN A 416 7.79 -5.10 -6.87
C ASN A 416 7.04 -5.88 -5.80
N TYR A 417 6.13 -6.74 -6.21
CA TYR A 417 5.38 -7.61 -5.29
C TYR A 417 5.07 -8.96 -5.93
N ILE A 418 4.85 -9.97 -5.11
CA ILE A 418 4.34 -11.28 -5.51
C ILE A 418 2.89 -11.43 -5.06
N THR A 419 2.59 -10.93 -3.88
CA THR A 419 1.30 -10.95 -3.18
C THR A 419 1.04 -9.60 -2.56
N TYR A 420 -0.21 -9.27 -2.32
CA TYR A 420 -0.67 -8.08 -1.62
C TYR A 420 -2.06 -8.39 -1.03
N HIS A 421 -2.71 -7.43 -0.36
CA HIS A 421 -4.00 -7.67 0.30
C HIS A 421 -5.10 -8.19 -0.65
N ASP A 422 -5.11 -7.72 -1.91
CA ASP A 422 -6.07 -8.13 -2.94
C ASP A 422 -5.50 -9.29 -3.76
N GLY A 423 -5.81 -10.50 -3.34
CA GLY A 423 -5.34 -11.73 -3.96
C GLY A 423 -5.04 -12.85 -2.94
N PHE A 424 -4.42 -13.91 -3.41
CA PHE A 424 -3.93 -14.97 -2.53
C PHE A 424 -2.75 -14.51 -1.71
N THR A 425 -2.68 -14.94 -0.44
CA THR A 425 -1.43 -14.95 0.33
C THR A 425 -0.40 -15.86 -0.34
N LEU A 426 0.87 -15.72 0.02
CA LEU A 426 1.92 -16.59 -0.50
C LEU A 426 1.66 -18.07 -0.18
N GLN A 427 1.08 -18.35 0.99
CA GLN A 427 0.70 -19.71 1.38
C GLN A 427 -0.43 -20.23 0.49
N ASP A 428 -1.44 -19.42 0.21
CA ASP A 428 -2.57 -19.80 -0.63
C ASP A 428 -2.16 -19.91 -2.11
N LEU A 429 -1.26 -19.06 -2.57
CA LEU A 429 -0.72 -19.09 -3.93
C LEU A 429 -0.08 -20.43 -4.31
N VAL A 430 0.50 -21.13 -3.33
CA VAL A 430 1.12 -22.46 -3.52
C VAL A 430 0.25 -23.61 -3.02
N SER A 431 -0.98 -23.32 -2.54
CA SER A 431 -1.85 -24.34 -1.94
C SER A 431 -3.21 -24.46 -2.63
N TYR A 432 -3.66 -23.41 -3.33
CA TYR A 432 -4.96 -23.38 -3.97
C TYR A 432 -4.83 -23.09 -5.47
N LYS A 433 -5.49 -23.88 -6.27
CA LYS A 433 -5.59 -23.66 -7.72
C LYS A 433 -6.79 -22.79 -8.07
N HIS A 434 -7.85 -22.89 -7.27
CA HIS A 434 -9.09 -22.14 -7.44
C HIS A 434 -9.32 -21.22 -6.26
N LYS A 435 -10.05 -20.12 -6.48
CA LYS A 435 -10.49 -19.25 -5.39
C LYS A 435 -11.65 -19.87 -4.62
N HIS A 436 -11.72 -19.57 -3.33
CA HIS A 436 -12.73 -20.03 -2.40
C HIS A 436 -13.30 -18.83 -1.61
N ASN A 437 -14.09 -17.99 -2.31
CA ASN A 437 -14.66 -16.75 -1.78
C ASN A 437 -16.12 -16.91 -1.31
N GLU A 438 -16.61 -18.14 -1.16
CA GLU A 438 -18.01 -18.43 -0.79
C GLU A 438 -18.41 -17.73 0.51
N ALA A 439 -17.47 -17.61 1.45
CA ALA A 439 -17.68 -16.90 2.70
C ALA A 439 -17.97 -15.40 2.52
N ASN A 440 -17.66 -14.79 1.37
CA ASN A 440 -17.95 -13.39 1.10
C ASN A 440 -19.44 -13.13 0.82
N GLY A 441 -20.21 -14.18 0.45
CA GLY A 441 -21.64 -14.06 0.17
C GLY A 441 -21.96 -13.63 -1.26
N GLU A 442 -20.98 -13.65 -2.17
CA GLU A 442 -21.08 -13.22 -3.57
C GLU A 442 -21.03 -14.40 -4.55
N GLU A 443 -21.36 -15.61 -4.09
CA GLU A 443 -21.38 -16.85 -4.91
C GLU A 443 -20.02 -17.13 -5.59
N ASN A 444 -18.90 -16.78 -4.94
CA ASN A 444 -17.55 -16.95 -5.48
C ASN A 444 -17.31 -16.23 -6.84
N ARG A 445 -18.08 -15.16 -7.13
CA ARG A 445 -17.91 -14.35 -8.36
C ARG A 445 -16.87 -13.26 -8.22
N ASP A 446 -16.68 -12.75 -7.01
CA ASP A 446 -15.77 -11.71 -6.62
C ASP A 446 -14.30 -12.16 -6.65
N GLY A 447 -13.37 -11.21 -6.68
CA GLY A 447 -11.93 -11.46 -6.75
C GLY A 447 -11.42 -11.97 -8.10
N HIS A 448 -10.11 -12.10 -8.23
CA HIS A 448 -9.47 -12.51 -9.48
C HIS A 448 -9.76 -13.96 -9.87
N GLY A 449 -10.04 -14.19 -11.15
CA GLY A 449 -10.26 -15.56 -11.70
C GLY A 449 -8.97 -16.29 -12.06
N ASP A 450 -7.88 -15.58 -12.43
CA ASP A 450 -6.58 -16.15 -12.77
C ASP A 450 -5.50 -15.67 -11.78
N ASN A 451 -5.27 -16.49 -10.75
CA ASN A 451 -4.27 -16.22 -9.73
C ASN A 451 -2.85 -16.66 -10.12
N ARG A 452 -2.69 -17.38 -11.22
CA ARG A 452 -1.44 -18.04 -11.62
C ARG A 452 -0.84 -18.89 -10.50
N SER A 453 -1.71 -19.49 -9.70
CA SER A 453 -1.39 -20.31 -8.53
C SER A 453 -1.29 -21.80 -8.90
N GLU A 454 -0.75 -22.62 -7.99
CA GLU A 454 -0.72 -24.07 -8.17
C GLU A 454 -0.78 -24.80 -6.82
N ASN A 455 -1.59 -25.85 -6.73
CA ASN A 455 -1.80 -26.63 -5.51
C ASN A 455 -0.84 -27.82 -5.34
N TYR A 456 -0.07 -28.13 -6.37
CA TYR A 456 0.88 -29.27 -6.42
C TYR A 456 0.25 -30.63 -6.14
N GLY A 457 -1.03 -30.79 -6.51
CA GLY A 457 -1.75 -32.05 -6.50
C GLY A 457 -2.83 -32.22 -5.42
N ILE A 458 -2.89 -31.33 -4.43
CA ILE A 458 -3.96 -31.31 -3.40
C ILE A 458 -4.40 -29.87 -3.15
N GLU A 459 -5.70 -29.61 -3.30
CA GLU A 459 -6.30 -28.30 -3.01
C GLU A 459 -6.35 -28.06 -1.50
N GLY A 460 -5.78 -26.94 -1.05
CA GLY A 460 -5.75 -26.57 0.37
C GLY A 460 -4.68 -27.30 1.19
N GLU A 461 -4.93 -27.44 2.48
CA GLU A 461 -3.98 -28.05 3.42
C GLU A 461 -3.74 -29.53 3.16
N THR A 462 -2.57 -30.03 3.50
CA THR A 462 -2.19 -31.43 3.30
C THR A 462 -1.11 -31.87 4.31
N GLU A 463 -1.10 -33.14 4.63
CA GLU A 463 -0.04 -33.80 5.40
C GLU A 463 1.00 -34.50 4.51
N ASN A 464 0.84 -34.46 3.19
CA ASN A 464 1.79 -35.06 2.27
C ASN A 464 3.12 -34.30 2.26
N LEU A 465 4.14 -34.89 2.83
CA LEU A 465 5.46 -34.27 3.00
C LEU A 465 6.13 -33.85 1.69
N MET A 466 5.88 -34.55 0.58
CA MET A 466 6.45 -34.21 -0.73
C MET A 466 5.79 -32.93 -1.29
N ILE A 467 4.48 -32.82 -1.15
CA ILE A 467 3.72 -31.62 -1.56
C ILE A 467 4.15 -30.43 -0.69
N ILE A 468 4.19 -30.62 0.62
CA ILE A 468 4.65 -29.61 1.58
C ILE A 468 6.06 -29.11 1.21
N ALA A 469 7.01 -30.01 0.98
CA ALA A 469 8.38 -29.65 0.62
C ALA A 469 8.43 -28.84 -0.70
N THR A 470 7.59 -29.20 -1.67
CA THR A 470 7.47 -28.48 -2.94
C THR A 470 6.92 -27.08 -2.72
N ARG A 471 5.82 -26.94 -1.97
CA ARG A 471 5.21 -25.64 -1.66
C ARG A 471 6.18 -24.71 -0.93
N GLU A 472 6.89 -25.21 0.09
CA GLU A 472 7.89 -24.43 0.83
C GLU A 472 9.05 -23.98 -0.06
N LYS A 473 9.51 -24.82 -0.99
CA LYS A 473 10.52 -24.42 -1.97
C LYS A 473 10.00 -23.35 -2.92
N GLN A 474 8.76 -23.46 -3.39
CA GLN A 474 8.16 -22.46 -4.29
C GLN A 474 7.94 -21.11 -3.60
N LYS A 475 7.53 -21.08 -2.32
CA LYS A 475 7.49 -19.84 -1.55
C LYS A 475 8.88 -19.16 -1.53
N ARG A 476 9.95 -19.92 -1.29
CA ARG A 476 11.31 -19.39 -1.32
C ARG A 476 11.72 -18.89 -2.71
N ASN A 477 11.37 -19.60 -3.79
CA ASN A 477 11.63 -19.15 -5.16
C ASN A 477 10.97 -17.79 -5.46
N LEU A 478 9.71 -17.63 -5.09
CA LEU A 478 8.95 -16.42 -5.31
C LEU A 478 9.51 -15.23 -4.50
N ILE A 479 9.78 -15.44 -3.21
CA ILE A 479 10.37 -14.39 -2.34
C ILE A 479 11.81 -14.05 -2.75
N ALA A 480 12.63 -15.01 -3.14
CA ALA A 480 13.98 -14.74 -3.65
C ALA A 480 13.91 -13.91 -4.94
N SER A 481 12.97 -14.23 -5.86
CA SER A 481 12.77 -13.45 -7.08
C SER A 481 12.34 -12.02 -6.78
N LEU A 482 11.53 -11.81 -5.73
CA LEU A 482 11.10 -10.48 -5.27
C LEU A 482 12.28 -9.68 -4.68
N LEU A 483 12.97 -10.27 -3.70
CA LEU A 483 14.00 -9.59 -2.92
C LEU A 483 15.25 -9.26 -3.74
N PHE A 484 15.61 -10.12 -4.69
CA PHE A 484 16.80 -9.94 -5.52
C PHE A 484 16.52 -9.42 -6.94
N ALA A 485 15.29 -8.97 -7.22
CA ALA A 485 14.99 -8.15 -8.40
C ALA A 485 15.40 -6.68 -8.17
N PHE A 486 15.69 -5.98 -9.26
CA PHE A 486 15.88 -4.53 -9.22
C PHE A 486 14.55 -3.84 -8.94
N GLY A 487 14.47 -3.10 -7.82
CA GLY A 487 13.27 -2.39 -7.36
C GLY A 487 13.14 -2.40 -5.84
N ILE A 488 12.01 -1.90 -5.38
CA ILE A 488 11.61 -1.86 -3.98
C ILE A 488 10.73 -3.09 -3.72
N PRO A 489 11.12 -4.04 -2.88
CA PRO A 489 10.27 -5.18 -2.57
C PRO A 489 9.12 -4.76 -1.66
N HIS A 490 7.93 -5.22 -2.00
CA HIS A 490 6.71 -5.11 -1.23
C HIS A 490 6.26 -6.50 -0.80
N ILE A 491 6.13 -6.71 0.50
CA ILE A 491 5.84 -7.99 1.14
C ILE A 491 4.54 -7.85 1.93
N LEU A 492 3.59 -8.74 1.70
CA LEU A 492 2.42 -8.85 2.57
C LEU A 492 2.85 -9.46 3.91
N THR A 493 2.54 -8.82 5.04
CA THR A 493 2.96 -9.33 6.37
C THR A 493 2.43 -10.73 6.66
N ALA A 494 1.28 -11.09 6.12
CA ALA A 494 0.72 -12.45 6.15
C ALA A 494 1.69 -13.51 5.62
N ASP A 495 2.51 -13.18 4.62
CA ASP A 495 3.45 -14.12 4.00
C ASP A 495 4.59 -14.50 4.94
N VAL A 496 5.06 -13.55 5.78
CA VAL A 496 6.10 -13.81 6.80
C VAL A 496 5.66 -14.91 7.77
N LEU A 497 4.37 -14.90 8.12
CA LEU A 497 3.76 -15.84 9.05
C LEU A 497 3.21 -17.10 8.37
N SER A 498 3.38 -17.23 7.06
CA SER A 498 2.74 -18.28 6.25
C SER A 498 1.25 -18.42 6.56
N HIS A 499 0.56 -17.27 6.67
CA HIS A 499 -0.87 -17.21 6.93
C HIS A 499 -1.66 -17.64 5.69
N THR A 500 -2.73 -18.42 5.91
CA THR A 500 -3.68 -18.83 4.88
C THR A 500 -5.02 -18.13 5.11
N GLN A 501 -5.63 -17.67 4.03
CA GLN A 501 -7.02 -17.18 4.00
C GLN A 501 -7.98 -18.29 3.54
N GLY A 502 -7.53 -19.55 3.56
CA GLY A 502 -8.34 -20.68 3.14
C GLY A 502 -8.69 -20.68 1.64
N GLY A 503 -7.86 -20.03 0.82
CA GLY A 503 -8.12 -19.84 -0.61
C GLY A 503 -9.07 -18.69 -0.94
N ASN A 504 -9.44 -17.85 0.04
CA ASN A 504 -10.14 -16.60 -0.23
C ASN A 504 -9.14 -15.57 -0.78
N ASN A 505 -9.37 -15.12 -2.02
CA ASN A 505 -8.49 -14.15 -2.68
C ASN A 505 -9.06 -12.72 -2.73
N ASN A 506 -10.14 -12.46 -1.96
CA ASN A 506 -10.79 -11.16 -1.87
C ASN A 506 -11.39 -10.95 -0.47
N ALA A 507 -10.57 -11.01 0.55
CA ALA A 507 -11.00 -11.02 1.96
C ALA A 507 -11.47 -9.64 2.49
N TYR A 508 -11.93 -8.74 1.61
CA TYR A 508 -12.28 -7.36 1.93
C TYR A 508 -13.38 -7.21 2.99
N CYS A 509 -14.26 -8.21 3.10
CA CYS A 509 -15.38 -8.24 4.05
C CYS A 509 -15.21 -9.29 5.15
N GLN A 510 -14.00 -9.81 5.36
CA GLN A 510 -13.71 -10.86 6.35
C GLN A 510 -13.02 -10.26 7.59
N ASP A 511 -13.78 -9.65 8.49
CA ASP A 511 -13.27 -9.17 9.77
C ASP A 511 -13.24 -10.29 10.82
N ASN A 512 -12.47 -11.33 10.53
CA ASN A 512 -12.36 -12.55 11.33
C ASN A 512 -11.00 -13.23 11.10
N GLU A 513 -10.84 -14.45 11.57
CA GLU A 513 -9.62 -15.27 11.50
C GLU A 513 -9.14 -15.56 10.06
N THR A 514 -9.98 -15.36 9.04
CA THR A 514 -9.56 -15.42 7.63
C THR A 514 -8.54 -14.32 7.33
N SER A 515 -8.73 -13.11 7.88
CA SER A 515 -7.88 -11.94 7.65
C SER A 515 -6.98 -11.60 8.82
N TRP A 516 -7.34 -11.98 10.07
CA TRP A 516 -6.49 -11.72 11.23
C TRP A 516 -5.32 -12.67 11.25
N LEU A 517 -4.10 -12.13 11.34
CA LEU A 517 -2.88 -12.91 11.20
C LEU A 517 -2.74 -13.99 12.27
N ASN A 518 -2.52 -15.21 11.83
CA ASN A 518 -2.31 -16.35 12.71
C ASN A 518 -0.83 -16.42 13.17
N TRP A 519 -0.59 -16.03 14.40
CA TRP A 519 0.71 -16.05 15.07
C TRP A 519 1.12 -17.43 15.62
N GLY A 520 0.27 -18.45 15.49
CA GLY A 520 0.58 -19.81 15.91
C GLY A 520 1.84 -20.33 15.22
N GLU A 521 2.82 -20.73 16.02
CA GLU A 521 4.12 -21.21 15.55
C GLU A 521 4.10 -22.72 15.26
N THR A 522 4.67 -23.08 14.13
CA THR A 522 5.07 -24.44 13.80
C THR A 522 6.53 -24.42 13.35
N GLU A 523 7.24 -25.52 13.46
CA GLU A 523 8.65 -25.62 13.00
C GLU A 523 8.80 -25.14 11.55
N ARG A 524 7.86 -25.48 10.70
CA ARG A 524 7.83 -25.07 9.28
C ARG A 524 7.70 -23.55 9.12
N LYS A 525 6.74 -22.93 9.83
CA LYS A 525 6.54 -21.48 9.80
C LYS A 525 7.77 -20.73 10.32
N GLN A 526 8.37 -21.22 11.40
CA GLN A 526 9.54 -20.64 11.99
C GLN A 526 10.75 -20.73 11.06
N HIS A 527 10.98 -21.87 10.39
CA HIS A 527 12.02 -21.99 9.38
C HIS A 527 11.85 -21.01 8.23
N PHE A 528 10.62 -20.85 7.71
CA PHE A 528 10.35 -19.92 6.62
C PHE A 528 10.54 -18.46 7.07
N LYS A 529 10.04 -18.09 8.24
CA LYS A 529 10.22 -16.76 8.85
C LYS A 529 11.70 -16.40 9.03
N THR A 530 12.49 -17.33 9.57
CA THR A 530 13.95 -17.16 9.76
C THR A 530 14.68 -17.04 8.42
N TRP A 531 14.36 -17.89 7.45
CA TRP A 531 14.93 -17.81 6.10
C TRP A 531 14.62 -16.48 5.44
N MET A 532 13.39 -16.02 5.54
CA MET A 532 12.95 -14.74 4.95
C MET A 532 13.68 -13.55 5.56
N SER A 533 13.79 -13.49 6.90
CA SER A 533 14.57 -12.46 7.60
C SER A 533 16.01 -12.41 7.10
N GLN A 534 16.68 -13.58 6.97
CA GLN A 534 18.03 -13.66 6.45
C GLN A 534 18.11 -13.16 4.99
N MET A 535 17.11 -13.47 4.16
CA MET A 535 17.08 -13.00 2.76
C MET A 535 16.89 -11.49 2.67
N VAL A 536 16.09 -10.88 3.53
CA VAL A 536 15.95 -9.42 3.62
C VAL A 536 17.30 -8.79 4.04
N ALA A 537 17.97 -9.32 5.04
CA ALA A 537 19.29 -8.86 5.46
C ALA A 537 20.33 -8.99 4.32
N ASN A 538 20.36 -10.13 3.63
CA ASN A 538 21.25 -10.38 2.50
C ASN A 538 20.95 -9.44 1.30
N ARG A 539 19.68 -9.15 1.03
CA ARG A 539 19.30 -8.12 0.04
C ARG A 539 19.91 -6.78 0.38
N ASN A 540 19.75 -6.33 1.61
CA ASN A 540 20.24 -5.02 2.05
C ASN A 540 21.77 -4.96 1.95
N GLN A 541 22.45 -6.02 2.35
CA GLN A 541 23.90 -6.07 2.31
C GLN A 541 24.49 -6.23 0.91
N TYR A 542 23.91 -7.09 0.08
CA TYR A 542 24.54 -7.53 -1.17
C TYR A 542 23.84 -6.99 -2.43
N MET A 543 22.52 -6.79 -2.43
CA MET A 543 21.80 -6.33 -3.63
C MET A 543 21.67 -4.80 -3.72
N VAL A 544 21.50 -4.11 -2.59
CA VAL A 544 21.38 -2.64 -2.56
C VAL A 544 22.57 -1.93 -3.23
N PRO A 545 23.85 -2.34 -3.02
CA PRO A 545 24.97 -1.77 -3.75
C PRO A 545 24.84 -1.86 -5.28
N PHE A 546 24.29 -2.97 -5.80
CA PHE A 546 24.03 -3.14 -7.24
C PHE A 546 22.88 -2.25 -7.71
N ILE A 547 21.79 -2.14 -6.95
CA ILE A 547 20.71 -1.22 -7.28
C ILE A 547 21.25 0.20 -7.41
N ARG A 548 22.06 0.67 -6.47
CA ARG A 548 22.70 1.99 -6.50
C ARG A 548 23.62 2.17 -7.71
N ALA A 549 24.50 1.19 -7.94
CA ALA A 549 25.46 1.26 -9.05
C ALA A 549 24.76 1.31 -10.42
N PHE A 550 23.69 0.53 -10.58
CA PHE A 550 22.97 0.41 -11.84
C PHE A 550 21.92 1.51 -12.07
N SER A 551 21.52 2.23 -11.02
CA SER A 551 20.62 3.39 -11.09
C SER A 551 21.34 4.73 -11.18
N GLY A 552 22.62 4.79 -10.79
CA GLY A 552 23.45 5.98 -10.72
C GLY A 552 24.00 6.48 -12.07
N GLU A 553 24.70 7.61 -12.03
CA GLU A 553 25.32 8.25 -13.21
C GLU A 553 26.38 7.36 -13.89
N ASN A 554 27.11 6.56 -13.11
CA ASN A 554 28.18 5.68 -13.61
C ASN A 554 27.69 4.30 -14.07
N ARG A 555 26.38 4.13 -14.30
CA ARG A 555 25.76 2.86 -14.69
C ARG A 555 26.40 2.17 -15.91
N ASN A 556 26.95 2.92 -16.85
CA ASN A 556 27.55 2.41 -18.08
C ASN A 556 28.87 1.65 -17.84
N ASN A 557 29.45 1.76 -16.66
CA ASN A 557 30.68 1.04 -16.30
C ASN A 557 30.38 -0.35 -15.69
N ASN A 558 29.12 -0.68 -15.45
CA ASN A 558 28.71 -1.93 -14.86
C ASN A 558 28.47 -3.00 -15.93
N ARG A 559 28.62 -4.25 -15.53
CA ARG A 559 28.60 -5.40 -16.44
C ARG A 559 27.36 -6.24 -16.20
N ILE A 560 26.68 -6.66 -17.28
CA ILE A 560 25.54 -7.59 -17.25
C ILE A 560 25.82 -8.65 -18.31
N PHE A 561 25.90 -9.91 -17.89
CA PHE A 561 26.03 -11.04 -18.78
C PHE A 561 24.96 -12.08 -18.49
N TRP A 562 24.26 -12.48 -19.53
CA TRP A 562 23.39 -13.65 -19.50
C TRP A 562 24.15 -14.84 -20.07
N ARG A 563 24.22 -15.94 -19.32
CA ARG A 563 25.02 -17.09 -19.71
C ARG A 563 24.17 -18.36 -19.70
N ARG A 564 24.50 -19.27 -20.61
CA ARG A 564 24.04 -20.66 -20.59
C ARG A 564 24.63 -21.38 -19.38
N THR A 565 24.12 -22.57 -19.09
CA THR A 565 24.65 -23.43 -18.03
C THR A 565 26.12 -23.84 -18.25
N ASP A 566 26.58 -23.91 -19.50
CA ASP A 566 27.99 -24.21 -19.87
C ASP A 566 28.93 -22.99 -19.78
N GLY A 567 28.43 -21.83 -19.33
CA GLY A 567 29.18 -20.58 -19.16
C GLY A 567 29.26 -19.69 -20.40
N ARG A 568 28.85 -20.16 -21.59
CA ARG A 568 28.79 -19.30 -22.80
C ARG A 568 27.69 -18.26 -22.70
N LEU A 569 27.83 -17.16 -23.41
CA LEU A 569 26.80 -16.13 -23.49
C LEU A 569 25.52 -16.67 -24.14
N MET A 570 24.37 -16.19 -23.68
CA MET A 570 23.08 -16.44 -24.29
C MET A 570 22.99 -15.83 -25.67
N GLU A 571 22.50 -16.58 -26.62
CA GLU A 571 22.18 -16.15 -27.99
C GLU A 571 20.67 -15.92 -28.13
N HIS A 572 20.24 -15.29 -29.23
CA HIS A 572 18.84 -14.93 -29.43
C HIS A 572 17.89 -16.15 -29.32
N ASP A 573 18.25 -17.27 -29.92
CA ASP A 573 17.40 -18.47 -29.96
C ASP A 573 17.35 -19.22 -28.62
N ASP A 574 18.35 -19.01 -27.76
CA ASP A 574 18.41 -19.68 -26.43
C ASP A 574 17.26 -19.27 -25.53
N TRP A 575 16.83 -18.01 -25.62
CA TRP A 575 15.74 -17.47 -24.84
C TRP A 575 14.40 -18.17 -25.05
N ASN A 576 14.23 -18.79 -26.22
CA ASN A 576 13.00 -19.53 -26.55
C ASN A 576 13.12 -21.05 -26.29
N ARG A 577 14.36 -21.56 -26.10
CA ARG A 577 14.62 -23.01 -25.97
C ARG A 577 15.03 -23.44 -24.58
N LEU A 578 15.66 -22.54 -23.82
CA LEU A 578 16.22 -22.88 -22.51
C LEU A 578 15.24 -22.50 -21.40
N SER A 579 15.28 -23.26 -20.32
CA SER A 579 14.55 -22.99 -19.06
C SER A 579 15.52 -22.86 -17.88
N SER A 580 16.82 -22.69 -18.16
CA SER A 580 17.86 -22.45 -17.17
C SER A 580 18.84 -21.42 -17.70
N VAL A 581 19.23 -20.48 -16.82
CA VAL A 581 20.10 -19.35 -17.18
C VAL A 581 20.92 -18.90 -15.99
N ALA A 582 22.12 -18.37 -16.22
CA ALA A 582 22.86 -17.60 -15.24
C ALA A 582 22.87 -16.12 -15.59
N LEU A 583 22.56 -15.25 -14.61
CA LEU A 583 22.77 -13.81 -14.69
C LEU A 583 24.05 -13.47 -13.92
N HIS A 584 25.00 -12.83 -14.57
CA HIS A 584 26.24 -12.37 -13.96
C HIS A 584 26.28 -10.82 -14.01
N LEU A 585 26.29 -10.20 -12.82
CA LEU A 585 26.36 -8.77 -12.60
C LEU A 585 27.72 -8.39 -12.04
N GLY A 586 28.30 -7.27 -12.49
CA GLY A 586 29.55 -6.74 -11.94
C GLY A 586 29.52 -5.22 -11.81
N ILE A 587 29.99 -4.68 -10.69
CA ILE A 587 30.16 -3.24 -10.46
C ILE A 587 31.56 -2.83 -10.95
N GLY A 588 31.62 -1.97 -11.98
CA GLY A 588 32.88 -1.54 -12.57
C GLY A 588 33.68 -2.69 -13.22
N LYS A 589 35.01 -2.52 -13.39
CA LYS A 589 35.86 -3.54 -14.00
C LYS A 589 36.28 -4.65 -13.02
N GLU A 590 36.48 -4.32 -11.76
CA GLU A 590 37.08 -5.22 -10.75
C GLU A 590 36.33 -5.18 -9.40
N GLY A 591 35.12 -4.61 -9.36
CA GLY A 591 34.30 -4.50 -8.17
C GLY A 591 33.59 -5.79 -7.77
N GLN A 592 32.60 -5.63 -6.92
CA GLN A 592 31.74 -6.73 -6.47
C GLN A 592 31.02 -7.38 -7.63
N GLU A 593 30.78 -8.68 -7.53
CA GLU A 593 30.03 -9.44 -8.53
C GLU A 593 28.92 -10.27 -7.87
N LEU A 594 27.80 -10.43 -8.59
CA LEU A 594 26.71 -11.33 -8.26
C LEU A 594 26.48 -12.30 -9.40
N VAL A 595 26.23 -13.55 -9.09
CA VAL A 595 25.80 -14.56 -10.07
C VAL A 595 24.51 -15.21 -9.57
N TYR A 596 23.46 -15.10 -10.36
CA TYR A 596 22.20 -15.81 -10.17
C TYR A 596 22.22 -17.07 -11.02
N LEU A 597 22.03 -18.22 -10.42
CA LEU A 597 21.83 -19.48 -11.10
C LEU A 597 20.35 -19.84 -11.00
N ILE A 598 19.67 -19.95 -12.13
CA ILE A 598 18.22 -20.13 -12.20
C ILE A 598 17.92 -21.38 -13.02
N ASN A 599 17.23 -22.34 -12.40
CA ASN A 599 16.84 -23.59 -13.02
C ASN A 599 15.33 -23.82 -12.85
N GLN A 600 14.57 -23.63 -13.93
CA GLN A 600 13.12 -23.93 -13.96
C GLN A 600 12.84 -25.40 -14.31
N THR A 601 13.84 -26.13 -14.79
CA THR A 601 13.64 -27.51 -15.26
C THR A 601 13.35 -28.51 -14.14
N ASN A 602 12.77 -29.64 -14.47
CA ASN A 602 12.53 -30.76 -13.53
C ASN A 602 13.76 -31.67 -13.35
N ALA A 603 14.93 -31.26 -13.87
CA ALA A 603 16.19 -31.99 -13.74
C ALA A 603 17.26 -31.11 -13.08
N THR A 604 18.25 -31.74 -12.46
CA THR A 604 19.43 -31.04 -11.96
C THR A 604 20.20 -30.41 -13.13
N ALA A 605 20.52 -29.12 -12.99
CA ALA A 605 21.30 -28.38 -13.96
C ALA A 605 22.71 -28.14 -13.44
N ARG A 606 23.73 -28.33 -14.31
CA ARG A 606 25.14 -28.08 -13.99
C ARG A 606 25.53 -26.72 -14.55
N PHE A 607 25.84 -25.76 -13.69
CA PHE A 607 26.26 -24.42 -14.06
C PHE A 607 27.75 -24.25 -13.90
N LYS A 608 28.40 -23.77 -14.96
CA LYS A 608 29.80 -23.37 -14.95
C LYS A 608 29.89 -21.89 -14.52
N LEU A 609 30.62 -21.65 -13.42
CA LEU A 609 30.82 -20.30 -12.90
C LEU A 609 31.79 -19.50 -13.77
N PRO A 610 31.70 -18.14 -13.76
CA PRO A 610 32.69 -17.29 -14.41
C PRO A 610 34.08 -17.51 -13.80
N ASN A 611 35.03 -17.99 -14.62
CA ASN A 611 36.35 -18.47 -14.13
C ASN A 611 37.51 -17.53 -14.48
N GLU A 612 37.22 -16.27 -14.73
CA GLU A 612 38.25 -15.29 -15.15
C GLU A 612 39.29 -15.00 -14.06
N ARG A 613 38.97 -15.40 -12.81
CA ARG A 613 39.86 -15.30 -11.64
C ARG A 613 39.63 -16.52 -10.76
N LYS A 614 40.65 -16.95 -9.98
CA LYS A 614 40.49 -17.95 -8.91
C LYS A 614 39.69 -17.33 -7.76
N GLN A 615 38.38 -17.33 -7.90
CA GLN A 615 37.45 -16.60 -7.03
C GLN A 615 36.67 -17.59 -6.17
N GLU A 616 36.62 -17.35 -4.88
CA GLU A 616 35.70 -18.00 -3.97
C GLU A 616 34.37 -17.25 -4.00
N TRP A 617 33.34 -17.91 -4.50
CA TRP A 617 31.96 -17.39 -4.50
C TRP A 617 31.29 -17.78 -3.19
N VAL A 618 30.64 -16.84 -2.51
CA VAL A 618 29.87 -17.06 -1.29
C VAL A 618 28.39 -17.16 -1.63
N THR A 619 27.73 -18.20 -1.16
CA THR A 619 26.28 -18.37 -1.34
C THR A 619 25.53 -17.40 -0.41
N ILE A 620 24.73 -16.50 -1.00
CA ILE A 620 23.91 -15.52 -0.27
C ILE A 620 22.41 -15.82 -0.34
N CYS A 621 21.99 -16.68 -1.28
CA CYS A 621 20.63 -17.20 -1.37
C CYS A 621 20.66 -18.60 -1.96
N ASP A 622 19.93 -19.51 -1.36
CA ASP A 622 19.62 -20.84 -1.91
C ASP A 622 18.16 -21.20 -1.57
N THR A 623 17.34 -21.30 -2.59
CA THR A 623 15.91 -21.60 -2.41
C THR A 623 15.61 -23.06 -2.11
N ASN A 624 16.61 -23.92 -2.24
CA ASN A 624 16.48 -25.36 -2.03
C ASN A 624 16.67 -25.77 -0.57
N VAL A 625 17.31 -24.91 0.25
CA VAL A 625 17.59 -25.18 1.65
C VAL A 625 16.67 -24.39 2.59
N ARG A 626 16.36 -24.97 3.76
CA ARG A 626 15.56 -24.33 4.81
C ARG A 626 16.36 -23.31 5.60
N ASN A 627 17.64 -23.58 5.81
CA ASN A 627 18.59 -22.71 6.50
C ASN A 627 19.77 -22.47 5.58
N LEU A 628 20.07 -21.21 5.30
CA LEU A 628 21.23 -20.87 4.51
C LEU A 628 22.48 -20.97 5.39
N ASN A 629 23.36 -21.92 5.06
CA ASN A 629 24.72 -21.88 5.52
C ASN A 629 25.57 -21.29 4.38
N PRO A 630 26.22 -20.14 4.58
CA PRO A 630 27.09 -19.57 3.56
C PRO A 630 28.17 -20.62 3.20
N GLY A 631 28.04 -21.17 2.00
CA GLY A 631 29.01 -22.11 1.44
C GLY A 631 29.86 -21.42 0.39
N HIS A 632 31.07 -21.93 0.18
CA HIS A 632 31.93 -21.49 -0.91
C HIS A 632 31.66 -22.34 -2.15
N ALA A 633 31.59 -21.70 -3.32
CA ALA A 633 31.44 -22.39 -4.60
C ALA A 633 32.61 -22.02 -5.53
N GLU A 634 33.13 -23.03 -6.23
CA GLU A 634 34.20 -22.89 -7.22
C GLU A 634 33.87 -23.70 -8.45
N GLY A 635 34.27 -23.21 -9.61
CA GLY A 635 34.24 -23.92 -10.89
C GLY A 635 32.85 -24.25 -11.39
N GLU A 636 32.15 -25.20 -10.79
CA GLU A 636 30.82 -25.65 -11.20
C GLU A 636 29.86 -25.81 -10.00
N VAL A 637 28.58 -25.48 -10.23
CA VAL A 637 27.51 -25.67 -9.23
C VAL A 637 26.43 -26.59 -9.81
N LEU A 638 26.04 -27.61 -9.05
CA LEU A 638 24.87 -28.45 -9.35
C LEU A 638 23.64 -27.83 -8.70
N LEU A 639 22.72 -27.33 -9.51
CA LEU A 639 21.49 -26.70 -9.07
C LEU A 639 20.32 -27.67 -9.18
N SER A 640 19.62 -27.89 -8.08
CA SER A 640 18.44 -28.76 -8.01
C SER A 640 17.34 -28.32 -8.98
N PRO A 641 16.40 -29.23 -9.32
CA PRO A 641 15.22 -28.86 -10.10
C PRO A 641 14.45 -27.71 -9.47
N THR A 642 13.91 -26.83 -10.29
CA THR A 642 13.02 -25.73 -9.89
C THR A 642 13.57 -24.97 -8.69
N SER A 643 14.75 -24.34 -8.85
CA SER A 643 15.40 -23.59 -7.77
C SER A 643 16.30 -22.47 -8.28
N MET A 644 16.66 -21.56 -7.38
CA MET A 644 17.58 -20.46 -7.61
C MET A 644 18.65 -20.42 -6.52
N VAL A 645 19.89 -20.14 -6.95
CA VAL A 645 21.02 -19.85 -6.06
C VAL A 645 21.61 -18.51 -6.48
N ILE A 646 21.97 -17.67 -5.51
CA ILE A 646 22.68 -16.43 -5.75
C ILE A 646 24.02 -16.47 -5.02
N LEU A 647 25.08 -16.17 -5.76
CA LEU A 647 26.43 -16.15 -5.30
C LEU A 647 26.98 -14.72 -5.36
N HIS A 648 27.75 -14.34 -4.35
CA HIS A 648 28.42 -13.05 -4.25
C HIS A 648 29.95 -13.25 -4.22
N TYR A 649 30.65 -12.36 -4.91
CA TYR A 649 32.09 -12.22 -4.85
C TYR A 649 32.47 -10.78 -4.48
N GLN A 650 33.36 -10.66 -3.51
CA GLN A 650 34.00 -9.39 -3.15
C GLN A 650 35.51 -9.53 -3.34
N PRO A 651 36.14 -8.67 -4.14
CA PRO A 651 37.59 -8.65 -4.27
C PRO A 651 38.23 -8.40 -2.89
N LYS A 652 39.32 -9.08 -2.58
CA LYS A 652 40.14 -8.73 -1.43
C LYS A 652 40.65 -7.32 -1.65
N SER A 653 40.39 -6.41 -0.73
CA SER A 653 41.05 -5.11 -0.74
C SER A 653 42.56 -5.37 -0.69
N ASP A 654 43.29 -4.89 -1.67
CA ASP A 654 44.74 -4.78 -1.55
C ASP A 654 45.03 -4.00 -0.27
N GLN A 655 45.47 -4.69 0.76
CA GLN A 655 46.02 -4.08 1.94
C GLN A 655 47.34 -3.42 1.48
N SER A 656 47.25 -2.14 1.05
CA SER A 656 48.39 -1.27 0.83
C SER A 656 48.85 -0.66 2.16
#